data_fee80e752580e127f8dafa3ad3f595f2
#
_entry.id   fee80e752580e127f8dafa3ad3f595f2
#
_cell.length_a   1.000
_cell.length_b   1.000
_cell.length_c   1.000
_cell.angle_alpha   90.00
_cell.angle_beta   90.00
_cell.angle_gamma   90.00
#
_symmetry.space_group_name_H-M   'P 1'
#
loop_
_entity.id
_entity.type
_entity.pdbx_description
1 polymer ?
#
loop_
_entity_poly.entity_id
_entity_poly.type
_entity_poly.pdbx_seq_one_letter_code
_entity_poly.pdbx_strand_id
1 'polypeptide(L)'
;MAVIGSIRKRGTLLLIVIGLSMVAFILGEFLPKIFSESSDTGIASINGKEVHVNSFTNLYSGVVLDWQYSNPDDELNEDARNQLSGQTWKKLIDSLVFYKEYRKAGLRVSVAELEDMLTGRTVHPLIQQYFPDPTTQQFSPDAVRRFANQFANVPADMEPDQAKSFYQAQTQWAQLQEGIKDERLSSKYFNLVRNAVYAPSKLVENFYHQSADMYSGAFAMLSYFSVPDSSYEPSDSELKSFFSKNAWKFKRNPGWRMQYGVFEATPTSADSMALKNELMGLLAEFKTTTKDSLFVMSNSEDKESEPAFFKENSLPAALDSILFNATVGSTVGPIISSGQYIIAKKMEDKFEPDSLFLHHIFFQPTTEAEVETKKAKRDSVLKLLESGADFFALAAQFSDIPSAAEDSGKLNWITRAMPEQAAFLDSAFETISRKFIAANSTGGYHILKQTRYTKPRKQVLVAQIVRDIEPSKKTRDEAFTRASEFSSKAVAKGEKAKSFFDESRMSGQVRVEYDMLKPASRRLRTLEESAEIVRWALGAEVGTVSQVFTSNNTFMVGYLEQKDSFEPSLNDVKNELIEEVRKAKKGEEMAQKFKDALSKNKNDLNLSANSIGAMYTPLGGVTPNGAIPGLGMEPKFSGVMTGMKVGKVSEPIAGAYGVYVIQITQIVPAAKSNDYSMYKNQWKSQLLGSITQAIPAAIEDAYEVKDWRYKFGSY
;
A
#
# COMPACT_ATOMS: atom_id res chain seq x y z
N MET A 1 26.57 19.61 44.55
CA MET A 1 26.70 18.23 44.04
C MET A 1 25.74 17.20 44.68
N ALA A 2 24.81 17.62 45.55
CA ALA A 2 23.86 16.71 46.22
C ALA A 2 22.53 16.48 45.46
N VAL A 3 22.21 17.31 44.45
CA VAL A 3 20.94 17.22 43.69
C VAL A 3 21.00 16.17 42.58
N ILE A 4 22.16 15.97 41.95
CA ILE A 4 22.34 15.01 40.84
C ILE A 4 22.25 13.55 41.35
N GLY A 5 22.71 13.28 42.59
CA GLY A 5 22.63 11.92 43.16
C GLY A 5 21.21 11.46 43.54
N SER A 6 20.29 12.40 43.83
CA SER A 6 18.87 12.08 44.11
C SER A 6 18.05 11.85 42.85
N ILE A 7 18.44 12.46 41.74
CA ILE A 7 17.82 12.25 40.40
C ILE A 7 18.15 10.86 39.89
N ARG A 8 19.39 10.41 40.06
CA ARG A 8 19.85 9.08 39.62
C ARG A 8 19.19 7.91 40.36
N LYS A 9 18.77 8.11 41.62
CA LYS A 9 18.01 7.10 42.43
C LYS A 9 16.53 7.01 42.07
N ARG A 10 16.00 7.96 41.29
CA ARG A 10 14.60 7.98 40.83
C ARG A 10 14.47 7.97 39.30
N GLY A 11 15.44 7.38 38.60
CA GLY A 11 15.48 7.32 37.17
C GLY A 11 14.21 6.71 36.54
N THR A 12 13.68 5.65 37.14
CA THR A 12 12.41 5.03 36.72
C THR A 12 11.22 5.97 36.86
N LEU A 13 11.20 6.76 37.93
CA LEU A 13 10.13 7.75 38.14
C LEU A 13 10.26 8.93 37.19
N LEU A 14 11.48 9.31 36.82
CA LEU A 14 11.76 10.32 35.79
C LEU A 14 11.35 9.83 34.41
N LEU A 15 11.65 8.58 34.05
CA LEU A 15 11.22 7.95 32.82
C LEU A 15 9.69 7.86 32.72
N ILE A 16 9.02 7.49 33.79
CA ILE A 16 7.54 7.46 33.84
C ILE A 16 6.98 8.88 33.69
N VAL A 17 7.59 9.89 34.34
CA VAL A 17 7.15 11.29 34.22
C VAL A 17 7.44 11.86 32.84
N ILE A 18 8.59 11.55 32.24
CA ILE A 18 8.90 11.96 30.85
C ILE A 18 8.00 11.22 29.86
N GLY A 19 7.79 9.92 30.03
CA GLY A 19 6.84 9.16 29.23
C GLY A 19 5.41 9.67 29.33
N LEU A 20 4.94 9.94 30.56
CA LEU A 20 3.63 10.56 30.80
C LEU A 20 3.55 11.99 30.27
N SER A 21 4.62 12.79 30.35
CA SER A 21 4.63 14.14 29.80
C SER A 21 4.73 14.15 28.27
N MET A 22 5.43 13.21 27.66
CA MET A 22 5.42 13.01 26.21
C MET A 22 4.04 12.54 25.72
N VAL A 23 3.44 11.59 26.40
CA VAL A 23 2.06 11.16 26.13
C VAL A 23 1.08 12.31 26.37
N ALA A 24 1.24 13.10 27.43
CA ALA A 24 0.41 14.27 27.70
C ALA A 24 0.67 15.42 26.70
N PHE A 25 1.87 15.57 26.17
CA PHE A 25 2.19 16.55 25.11
C PHE A 25 1.59 16.12 23.78
N ILE A 26 1.78 14.87 23.38
CA ILE A 26 1.16 14.29 22.18
C ILE A 26 -0.37 14.33 22.28
N LEU A 27 -0.94 13.98 23.43
CA LEU A 27 -2.38 14.08 23.68
C LEU A 27 -2.83 15.53 23.85
N GLY A 28 -2.02 16.41 24.41
CA GLY A 28 -2.36 17.81 24.70
C GLY A 28 -2.54 18.69 23.46
N GLU A 29 -1.83 18.41 22.37
CA GLU A 29 -2.08 19.07 21.09
C GLU A 29 -3.34 18.55 20.37
N PHE A 30 -3.73 17.31 20.66
CA PHE A 30 -4.87 16.64 20.00
C PHE A 30 -6.18 16.75 20.80
N LEU A 31 -6.12 16.73 22.14
CA LEU A 31 -7.31 16.77 23.00
C LEU A 31 -8.18 18.04 22.82
N PRO A 32 -7.65 19.27 22.71
CA PRO A 32 -8.50 20.46 22.52
C PRO A 32 -9.25 20.48 21.19
N LYS A 33 -8.68 19.90 20.12
CA LYS A 33 -9.36 19.80 18.82
C LYS A 33 -10.44 18.73 18.78
N ILE A 34 -10.28 17.67 19.58
CA ILE A 34 -11.26 16.57 19.68
C ILE A 34 -12.47 16.98 20.53
N PHE A 35 -12.28 17.78 21.56
CA PHE A 35 -13.33 18.14 22.51
C PHE A 35 -14.08 19.44 22.21
N SER A 36 -13.64 20.23 21.21
CA SER A 36 -14.23 21.56 20.96
C SER A 36 -15.31 21.61 19.89
N GLU A 37 -15.55 20.56 19.10
CA GLU A 37 -16.45 20.65 17.93
C GLU A 37 -17.56 19.63 17.81
N SER A 38 -17.69 18.58 18.67
CA SER A 38 -18.89 17.74 18.62
C SER A 38 -19.23 17.08 19.95
N SER A 39 -20.51 17.09 20.31
CA SER A 39 -21.11 16.22 21.35
C SER A 39 -21.13 14.73 20.92
N ASP A 40 -20.59 14.39 19.76
CA ASP A 40 -20.55 13.05 19.19
C ASP A 40 -19.25 12.35 19.63
N THR A 41 -19.37 11.41 20.55
CA THR A 41 -18.25 10.67 21.15
C THR A 41 -18.03 9.29 20.49
N GLY A 42 -18.88 8.93 19.54
CA GLY A 42 -18.90 7.64 18.86
C GLY A 42 -17.95 7.58 17.67
N ILE A 43 -16.96 6.69 17.72
CA ILE A 43 -16.08 6.41 16.60
C ILE A 43 -16.62 5.33 15.65
N ALA A 44 -17.55 4.54 16.14
CA ALA A 44 -18.23 3.48 15.41
C ALA A 44 -19.64 3.23 15.97
N SER A 45 -20.48 2.56 15.19
CA SER A 45 -21.69 1.92 15.70
C SER A 45 -21.68 0.43 15.34
N ILE A 46 -22.01 -0.45 16.28
CA ILE A 46 -22.10 -1.89 16.08
C ILE A 46 -23.44 -2.37 16.65
N ASN A 47 -24.32 -2.92 15.79
CA ASN A 47 -25.70 -3.27 16.14
C ASN A 47 -26.48 -2.10 16.80
N GLY A 48 -26.31 -0.89 16.27
CA GLY A 48 -26.93 0.32 16.80
C GLY A 48 -26.32 0.83 18.13
N LYS A 49 -25.33 0.13 18.69
CA LYS A 49 -24.63 0.58 19.90
C LYS A 49 -23.38 1.37 19.53
N GLU A 50 -23.29 2.55 20.08
CA GLU A 50 -22.12 3.42 19.88
C GLU A 50 -20.88 2.84 20.55
N VAL A 51 -19.75 2.88 19.82
CA VAL A 51 -18.41 2.56 20.34
C VAL A 51 -17.69 3.88 20.60
N HIS A 52 -17.38 4.11 21.87
CA HIS A 52 -16.75 5.35 22.30
C HIS A 52 -15.34 5.53 21.73
N VAL A 53 -15.00 6.76 21.35
CA VAL A 53 -13.68 7.11 20.78
C VAL A 53 -12.51 6.66 21.65
N ASN A 54 -12.65 6.70 22.99
CA ASN A 54 -11.61 6.27 23.92
C ASN A 54 -11.19 4.80 23.72
N SER A 55 -12.10 3.93 23.30
CA SER A 55 -11.76 2.53 23.02
C SER A 55 -10.79 2.41 21.84
N PHE A 56 -10.96 3.26 20.83
CA PHE A 56 -10.05 3.33 19.69
C PHE A 56 -8.73 4.02 20.08
N THR A 57 -8.79 5.15 20.77
CA THR A 57 -7.61 5.94 21.16
C THR A 57 -6.64 5.11 22.02
N ASN A 58 -7.16 4.34 22.98
CA ASN A 58 -6.33 3.48 23.82
C ASN A 58 -5.62 2.39 23.02
N LEU A 59 -6.33 1.77 22.06
CA LEU A 59 -5.72 0.79 21.14
C LEU A 59 -4.71 1.46 20.21
N TYR A 60 -5.03 2.64 19.66
CA TYR A 60 -4.18 3.38 18.73
C TYR A 60 -2.87 3.80 19.41
N SER A 61 -2.93 4.32 20.63
CA SER A 61 -1.74 4.68 21.39
C SER A 61 -0.80 3.47 21.59
N GLY A 62 -1.37 2.29 21.88
CA GLY A 62 -0.58 1.06 21.96
C GLY A 62 0.08 0.68 20.63
N VAL A 63 -0.67 0.75 19.52
CA VAL A 63 -0.14 0.43 18.19
C VAL A 63 0.94 1.42 17.74
N VAL A 64 0.78 2.72 18.07
CA VAL A 64 1.79 3.77 17.79
C VAL A 64 3.06 3.53 18.60
N LEU A 65 2.94 3.24 19.89
CA LEU A 65 4.10 2.93 20.74
C LEU A 65 4.86 1.71 20.22
N ASP A 66 4.16 0.64 19.85
CA ASP A 66 4.76 -0.56 19.28
C ASP A 66 5.51 -0.24 17.97
N TRP A 67 4.93 0.62 17.12
CA TRP A 67 5.55 1.04 15.89
C TRP A 67 6.81 1.89 16.14
N GLN A 68 6.76 2.86 17.04
CA GLN A 68 7.90 3.70 17.41
C GLN A 68 9.05 2.90 17.99
N TYR A 69 8.74 1.87 18.78
CA TYR A 69 9.76 0.95 19.28
C TYR A 69 10.43 0.10 18.19
N SER A 70 9.66 -0.24 17.15
CA SER A 70 10.17 -1.03 16.03
C SER A 70 10.91 -0.18 15.00
N ASN A 71 10.66 1.13 14.97
CA ASN A 71 11.20 2.11 14.01
C ASN A 71 11.69 3.36 14.77
N PRO A 72 12.76 3.24 15.57
CA PRO A 72 13.21 4.32 16.46
C PRO A 72 13.71 5.58 15.74
N ASP A 73 14.18 5.42 14.50
CA ASP A 73 14.76 6.48 13.67
C ASP A 73 13.74 7.06 12.68
N ASP A 74 12.55 6.45 12.54
CA ASP A 74 11.54 6.90 11.59
C ASP A 74 10.58 7.92 12.22
N GLU A 75 10.27 8.97 11.47
CA GLU A 75 9.24 9.92 11.86
C GLU A 75 7.82 9.36 11.59
N LEU A 76 6.92 9.61 12.52
CA LEU A 76 5.50 9.25 12.38
C LEU A 76 4.81 10.21 11.38
N ASN A 77 5.04 9.98 10.09
CA ASN A 77 4.42 10.73 9.01
C ASN A 77 2.94 10.38 8.81
N GLU A 78 2.25 11.07 7.91
CA GLU A 78 0.82 10.88 7.67
C GLU A 78 0.49 9.47 7.15
N ASP A 79 1.31 8.90 6.28
CA ASP A 79 1.10 7.54 5.77
C ASP A 79 1.21 6.48 6.86
N ALA A 80 2.23 6.60 7.73
CA ALA A 80 2.38 5.74 8.90
C ALA A 80 1.16 5.85 9.83
N ARG A 81 0.69 7.06 10.14
CA ARG A 81 -0.53 7.28 10.95
C ARG A 81 -1.75 6.62 10.33
N ASN A 82 -1.96 6.79 9.03
CA ASN A 82 -3.08 6.17 8.30
C ASN A 82 -3.02 4.64 8.35
N GLN A 83 -1.84 4.06 8.19
CA GLN A 83 -1.63 2.62 8.28
C GLN A 83 -1.93 2.11 9.69
N LEU A 84 -1.40 2.78 10.72
CA LEU A 84 -1.62 2.41 12.13
C LEU A 84 -3.08 2.59 12.55
N SER A 85 -3.76 3.62 12.05
CA SER A 85 -5.21 3.79 12.23
C SER A 85 -6.00 2.64 11.61
N GLY A 86 -5.61 2.18 10.42
CA GLY A 86 -6.20 1.00 9.77
C GLY A 86 -5.99 -0.29 10.57
N GLN A 87 -4.79 -0.52 11.08
CA GLN A 87 -4.46 -1.66 11.95
C GLN A 87 -5.26 -1.62 13.26
N THR A 88 -5.35 -0.44 13.87
CA THR A 88 -6.14 -0.23 15.10
C THR A 88 -7.62 -0.51 14.88
N TRP A 89 -8.17 -0.02 13.76
CA TRP A 89 -9.55 -0.31 13.39
C TRP A 89 -9.81 -1.81 13.25
N LYS A 90 -8.91 -2.50 12.54
CA LYS A 90 -9.02 -3.95 12.41
C LYS A 90 -9.00 -4.64 13.78
N LYS A 91 -8.04 -4.31 14.67
CA LYS A 91 -8.00 -4.85 16.04
C LYS A 91 -9.30 -4.58 16.82
N LEU A 92 -9.87 -3.37 16.68
CA LEU A 92 -11.12 -3.00 17.33
C LEU A 92 -12.30 -3.87 16.85
N ILE A 93 -12.45 -4.01 15.53
CA ILE A 93 -13.52 -4.83 14.92
C ILE A 93 -13.29 -6.32 15.24
N ASP A 94 -12.07 -6.82 15.15
CA ASP A 94 -11.73 -8.19 15.55
C ASP A 94 -12.19 -8.47 16.99
N SER A 95 -11.92 -7.56 17.92
CA SER A 95 -12.29 -7.73 19.34
C SER A 95 -13.80 -7.65 19.58
N LEU A 96 -14.51 -6.74 18.91
CA LEU A 96 -15.92 -6.47 19.16
C LEU A 96 -16.87 -7.35 18.34
N VAL A 97 -16.44 -7.85 17.21
CA VAL A 97 -17.25 -8.61 16.25
C VAL A 97 -16.73 -10.04 16.09
N PHE A 98 -15.53 -10.21 15.52
CA PHE A 98 -15.02 -11.53 15.13
C PHE A 98 -14.78 -12.48 16.31
N TYR A 99 -14.23 -12.01 17.44
CA TYR A 99 -14.08 -12.85 18.63
C TYR A 99 -15.40 -13.33 19.22
N LYS A 100 -16.50 -12.56 19.02
CA LYS A 100 -17.83 -13.03 19.40
C LYS A 100 -18.27 -14.20 18.52
N GLU A 101 -18.03 -14.12 17.21
CA GLU A 101 -18.35 -15.20 16.28
C GLU A 101 -17.49 -16.43 16.54
N TYR A 102 -16.19 -16.27 16.80
CA TYR A 102 -15.31 -17.38 17.16
C TYR A 102 -15.80 -18.12 18.42
N ARG A 103 -16.20 -17.38 19.43
CA ARG A 103 -16.77 -17.93 20.67
C ARG A 103 -18.11 -18.61 20.46
N LYS A 104 -19.02 -18.03 19.66
CA LYS A 104 -20.30 -18.66 19.29
C LYS A 104 -20.09 -19.99 18.57
N ALA A 105 -19.07 -20.06 17.71
CA ALA A 105 -18.68 -21.28 17.01
C ALA A 105 -17.91 -22.28 17.91
N GLY A 106 -17.67 -21.96 19.19
CA GLY A 106 -16.92 -22.80 20.12
C GLY A 106 -15.43 -22.90 19.83
N LEU A 107 -14.87 -21.99 19.03
CA LEU A 107 -13.47 -22.00 18.63
C LEU A 107 -12.57 -21.39 19.71
N ARG A 108 -11.44 -22.05 19.92
CA ARG A 108 -10.37 -21.59 20.83
C ARG A 108 -9.03 -22.12 20.35
N VAL A 109 -7.95 -21.47 20.76
CA VAL A 109 -6.58 -22.00 20.67
C VAL A 109 -6.16 -22.35 22.09
N SER A 110 -5.82 -23.61 22.34
CA SER A 110 -5.34 -24.07 23.64
C SER A 110 -3.86 -23.74 23.80
N VAL A 111 -3.37 -23.74 25.04
CA VAL A 111 -1.93 -23.54 25.33
C VAL A 111 -1.09 -24.59 24.62
N ALA A 112 -1.53 -25.87 24.67
CA ALA A 112 -0.83 -26.98 23.98
C ALA A 112 -0.79 -26.78 22.44
N GLU A 113 -1.85 -26.24 21.84
CA GLU A 113 -1.87 -25.94 20.41
C GLU A 113 -0.92 -24.78 20.07
N LEU A 114 -0.90 -23.72 20.88
CA LEU A 114 0.04 -22.63 20.70
C LEU A 114 1.49 -23.12 20.84
N GLU A 115 1.77 -23.95 21.83
CA GLU A 115 3.08 -24.56 22.03
C GLU A 115 3.52 -25.41 20.83
N ASP A 116 2.60 -26.20 20.24
CA ASP A 116 2.86 -26.95 19.01
C ASP A 116 3.18 -26.03 17.82
N MET A 117 2.55 -24.88 17.74
CA MET A 117 2.83 -23.86 16.72
C MET A 117 4.14 -23.10 16.94
N LEU A 118 4.67 -23.06 18.17
CA LEU A 118 5.94 -22.44 18.48
C LEU A 118 7.12 -23.40 18.34
N THR A 119 6.98 -24.66 18.83
CA THR A 119 8.13 -25.59 18.95
C THR A 119 7.80 -27.03 18.57
N GLY A 120 6.57 -27.35 18.14
CA GLY A 120 6.08 -28.70 17.89
C GLY A 120 6.16 -29.16 16.44
N ARG A 121 5.12 -29.88 15.98
CA ARG A 121 5.06 -30.45 14.62
C ARG A 121 4.52 -29.49 13.56
N THR A 122 3.66 -28.55 13.97
CA THR A 122 2.99 -27.60 13.07
C THR A 122 3.47 -26.16 13.34
N VAL A 123 4.79 -25.98 13.31
CA VAL A 123 5.41 -24.69 13.61
C VAL A 123 4.95 -23.62 12.64
N HIS A 124 4.61 -22.45 13.20
CA HIS A 124 4.14 -21.30 12.43
C HIS A 124 5.26 -20.75 11.52
N PRO A 125 4.98 -20.35 10.26
CA PRO A 125 6.00 -19.87 9.32
C PRO A 125 6.85 -18.71 9.86
N LEU A 126 6.26 -17.75 10.56
CA LEU A 126 7.00 -16.65 11.20
C LEU A 126 8.01 -17.15 12.22
N ILE A 127 7.64 -18.16 13.04
CA ILE A 127 8.57 -18.73 14.01
C ILE A 127 9.71 -19.45 13.30
N GLN A 128 9.43 -20.15 12.22
CA GLN A 128 10.49 -20.79 11.41
C GLN A 128 11.47 -19.78 10.84
N GLN A 129 10.97 -18.61 10.41
CA GLN A 129 11.78 -17.53 9.85
C GLN A 129 12.65 -16.83 10.90
N TYR A 130 12.11 -16.60 12.11
CA TYR A 130 12.82 -15.84 13.15
C TYR A 130 13.83 -16.64 13.95
N PHE A 131 13.73 -17.99 13.93
CA PHE A 131 14.57 -18.84 14.77
C PHE A 131 15.32 -19.91 13.96
N PRO A 132 16.16 -19.54 12.97
CA PRO A 132 17.04 -20.47 12.30
C PRO A 132 18.19 -20.88 13.21
N ASP A 133 18.65 -22.11 13.07
CA ASP A 133 19.92 -22.56 13.65
C ASP A 133 21.07 -21.86 12.95
N PRO A 134 22.00 -21.25 13.65
CA PRO A 134 23.09 -20.48 13.04
C PRO A 134 24.00 -21.31 12.10
N THR A 135 24.09 -22.62 12.36
CA THR A 135 24.98 -23.53 11.60
C THR A 135 24.28 -24.12 10.39
N THR A 136 23.03 -24.61 10.58
CA THR A 136 22.30 -25.35 9.55
C THR A 136 21.35 -24.47 8.74
N GLN A 137 21.09 -23.25 9.19
CA GLN A 137 20.08 -22.31 8.65
C GLN A 137 18.66 -22.90 8.64
N GLN A 138 18.44 -24.03 9.33
CA GLN A 138 17.13 -24.65 9.48
C GLN A 138 16.49 -24.21 10.80
N PHE A 139 15.15 -24.29 10.87
CA PHE A 139 14.44 -23.99 12.09
C PHE A 139 14.92 -24.79 13.30
N SER A 140 15.14 -24.11 14.44
CA SER A 140 15.60 -24.70 15.69
C SER A 140 14.56 -24.52 16.82
N PRO A 141 13.80 -25.58 17.21
CA PRO A 141 12.91 -25.52 18.37
C PRO A 141 13.62 -25.10 19.66
N ASP A 142 14.89 -25.51 19.81
CA ASP A 142 15.70 -25.18 20.98
C ASP A 142 16.10 -23.70 21.02
N ALA A 143 16.26 -23.04 19.87
CA ALA A 143 16.46 -21.60 19.81
C ALA A 143 15.23 -20.84 20.34
N VAL A 144 14.01 -21.27 19.95
CA VAL A 144 12.75 -20.71 20.46
C VAL A 144 12.66 -20.90 21.98
N ARG A 145 12.94 -22.13 22.49
CA ARG A 145 12.89 -22.41 23.92
C ARG A 145 13.89 -21.58 24.72
N ARG A 146 15.14 -21.44 24.22
CA ARG A 146 16.15 -20.58 24.86
C ARG A 146 15.68 -19.14 24.92
N PHE A 147 15.15 -18.63 23.81
CA PHE A 147 14.64 -17.27 23.72
C PHE A 147 13.46 -17.04 24.66
N ALA A 148 12.47 -17.94 24.71
CA ALA A 148 11.34 -17.82 25.61
C ALA A 148 11.75 -17.92 27.10
N ASN A 149 12.69 -18.80 27.43
CA ASN A 149 13.15 -19.02 28.81
C ASN A 149 13.91 -17.82 29.39
N GLN A 150 14.53 -16.98 28.58
CA GLN A 150 15.19 -15.75 29.08
C GLN A 150 14.19 -14.79 29.76
N PHE A 151 12.91 -14.84 29.38
CA PHE A 151 11.86 -13.98 29.97
C PHE A 151 11.21 -14.61 31.22
N ALA A 152 11.46 -15.88 31.51
CA ALA A 152 10.94 -16.56 32.68
C ALA A 152 11.63 -16.09 33.98
N ASN A 153 12.88 -15.64 33.89
CA ASN A 153 13.68 -15.17 35.03
C ASN A 153 14.16 -13.74 34.75
N VAL A 154 13.48 -12.76 35.32
CA VAL A 154 13.89 -11.36 35.22
C VAL A 154 15.10 -11.14 36.13
N PRO A 155 16.29 -10.75 35.62
CA PRO A 155 17.42 -10.42 36.48
C PRO A 155 17.10 -9.24 37.39
N ALA A 156 17.48 -9.34 38.68
CA ALA A 156 17.13 -8.35 39.69
C ALA A 156 17.91 -7.02 39.55
N ASP A 157 19.09 -7.08 38.94
CA ASP A 157 20.03 -5.95 38.81
C ASP A 157 20.41 -5.72 37.33
N MET A 158 19.46 -5.15 36.54
CA MET A 158 19.72 -4.73 35.17
C MET A 158 20.07 -3.23 35.11
N GLU A 159 21.05 -2.86 34.31
CA GLU A 159 21.27 -1.47 33.91
C GLU A 159 20.05 -0.94 33.12
N PRO A 160 19.74 0.37 33.20
CA PRO A 160 18.51 0.91 32.62
C PRO A 160 18.31 0.62 31.13
N ASP A 161 19.37 0.67 30.33
CA ASP A 161 19.31 0.39 28.89
C ASP A 161 19.10 -1.11 28.59
N GLN A 162 19.71 -1.98 29.39
CA GLN A 162 19.49 -3.43 29.31
C GLN A 162 18.09 -3.81 29.72
N ALA A 163 17.56 -3.18 30.80
CA ALA A 163 16.17 -3.38 31.23
C ALA A 163 15.19 -2.96 30.16
N LYS A 164 15.42 -1.82 29.48
CA LYS A 164 14.61 -1.35 28.38
C LYS A 164 14.56 -2.38 27.25
N SER A 165 15.73 -2.83 26.76
CA SER A 165 15.84 -3.81 25.68
C SER A 165 15.20 -5.15 26.05
N PHE A 166 15.35 -5.59 27.29
CA PHE A 166 14.74 -6.83 27.82
C PHE A 166 13.20 -6.77 27.80
N TYR A 167 12.61 -5.68 28.35
CA TYR A 167 11.15 -5.53 28.35
C TYR A 167 10.58 -5.30 26.95
N GLN A 168 11.32 -4.69 26.06
CA GLN A 168 10.95 -4.59 24.64
C GLN A 168 10.86 -5.97 24.00
N ALA A 169 11.90 -6.78 24.13
CA ALA A 169 11.93 -8.13 23.58
C ALA A 169 10.84 -9.03 24.20
N GLN A 170 10.59 -8.91 25.49
CA GLN A 170 9.50 -9.62 26.18
C GLN A 170 8.12 -9.23 25.60
N THR A 171 7.90 -7.93 25.39
CA THR A 171 6.66 -7.41 24.83
C THR A 171 6.46 -7.88 23.39
N GLN A 172 7.50 -7.80 22.55
CA GLN A 172 7.46 -8.29 21.18
C GLN A 172 7.17 -9.81 21.11
N TRP A 173 7.77 -10.58 22.01
CA TRP A 173 7.49 -12.00 22.11
C TRP A 173 6.04 -12.31 22.47
N ALA A 174 5.48 -11.59 23.46
CA ALA A 174 4.08 -11.74 23.82
C ALA A 174 3.13 -11.36 22.69
N GLN A 175 3.42 -10.28 21.97
CA GLN A 175 2.66 -9.82 20.80
C GLN A 175 2.73 -10.83 19.64
N LEU A 176 3.90 -11.39 19.36
CA LEU A 176 4.06 -12.43 18.34
C LEU A 176 3.21 -13.66 18.66
N GLN A 177 3.20 -14.13 19.93
CA GLN A 177 2.37 -15.24 20.36
C GLN A 177 0.88 -14.94 20.23
N GLU A 178 0.43 -13.77 20.63
CA GLU A 178 -0.99 -13.37 20.50
C GLU A 178 -1.37 -13.23 19.02
N GLY A 179 -0.51 -12.66 18.18
CA GLY A 179 -0.72 -12.58 16.73
C GLY A 179 -0.88 -13.97 16.07
N ILE A 180 -0.02 -14.93 16.43
CA ILE A 180 -0.11 -16.32 15.96
C ILE A 180 -1.43 -16.97 16.41
N LYS A 181 -1.83 -16.75 17.65
CA LYS A 181 -3.09 -17.25 18.20
C LYS A 181 -4.31 -16.65 17.51
N ASP A 182 -4.29 -15.36 17.22
CA ASP A 182 -5.36 -14.66 16.50
C ASP A 182 -5.49 -15.14 15.07
N GLU A 183 -4.35 -15.28 14.37
CA GLU A 183 -4.33 -15.85 13.02
C GLU A 183 -4.87 -17.29 13.02
N ARG A 184 -4.52 -18.08 14.04
CA ARG A 184 -5.02 -19.45 14.18
C ARG A 184 -6.52 -19.51 14.42
N LEU A 185 -7.07 -18.64 15.28
CA LEU A 185 -8.51 -18.53 15.51
C LEU A 185 -9.25 -18.14 14.24
N SER A 186 -8.76 -17.12 13.56
CA SER A 186 -9.28 -16.67 12.27
C SER A 186 -9.26 -17.80 11.24
N SER A 187 -8.11 -18.46 11.08
CA SER A 187 -7.94 -19.61 10.18
C SER A 187 -8.92 -20.76 10.49
N LYS A 188 -9.13 -21.10 11.77
CA LYS A 188 -10.12 -22.11 12.18
C LYS A 188 -11.53 -21.71 11.73
N TYR A 189 -11.93 -20.47 11.97
CA TYR A 189 -13.25 -19.99 11.62
C TYR A 189 -13.48 -20.00 10.11
N PHE A 190 -12.55 -19.41 9.36
CA PHE A 190 -12.65 -19.40 7.90
C PHE A 190 -12.61 -20.80 7.29
N ASN A 191 -11.80 -21.70 7.85
CA ASN A 191 -11.78 -23.12 7.42
C ASN A 191 -13.10 -23.83 7.74
N LEU A 192 -13.73 -23.53 8.88
CA LEU A 192 -15.06 -24.06 9.21
C LEU A 192 -16.08 -23.62 8.15
N VAL A 193 -16.13 -22.34 7.81
CA VAL A 193 -17.05 -21.81 6.78
C VAL A 193 -16.74 -22.40 5.41
N ARG A 194 -15.45 -22.46 5.02
CA ARG A 194 -15.02 -23.06 3.74
C ARG A 194 -15.37 -24.53 3.62
N ASN A 195 -15.25 -25.30 4.70
CA ASN A 195 -15.58 -26.72 4.72
C ASN A 195 -17.09 -26.97 4.73
N ALA A 196 -17.90 -25.99 5.17
CA ALA A 196 -19.36 -26.06 5.06
C ALA A 196 -19.86 -25.89 3.62
N VAL A 197 -19.00 -25.41 2.69
CA VAL A 197 -19.36 -25.28 1.27
C VAL A 197 -19.47 -26.64 0.63
N TYR A 198 -20.71 -27.05 0.42
CA TYR A 198 -21.06 -28.32 -0.23
C TYR A 198 -21.46 -28.07 -1.69
N ALA A 199 -20.98 -28.92 -2.60
CA ALA A 199 -21.35 -28.90 -4.01
C ALA A 199 -22.35 -30.04 -4.30
N PRO A 200 -23.67 -29.77 -4.33
CA PRO A 200 -24.68 -30.78 -4.65
C PRO A 200 -24.47 -31.36 -6.06
N SER A 201 -24.56 -32.64 -6.23
CA SER A 201 -24.30 -33.31 -7.51
C SER A 201 -25.13 -32.72 -8.65
N LYS A 202 -26.40 -32.35 -8.37
CA LYS A 202 -27.29 -31.74 -9.38
C LYS A 202 -26.86 -30.33 -9.81
N LEU A 203 -26.32 -29.53 -8.89
CA LEU A 203 -25.74 -28.23 -9.25
C LEU A 203 -24.47 -28.38 -10.08
N VAL A 204 -23.64 -29.35 -9.78
CA VAL A 204 -22.43 -29.66 -10.56
C VAL A 204 -22.78 -30.16 -11.97
N GLU A 205 -23.78 -31.04 -12.08
CA GLU A 205 -24.32 -31.48 -13.37
C GLU A 205 -24.87 -30.30 -14.17
N ASN A 206 -25.65 -29.42 -13.54
CA ASN A 206 -26.15 -28.19 -14.19
C ASN A 206 -24.97 -27.28 -14.63
N PHE A 207 -23.95 -27.11 -13.80
CA PHE A 207 -22.77 -26.33 -14.14
C PHE A 207 -22.02 -26.89 -15.37
N TYR A 208 -21.94 -28.23 -15.45
CA TYR A 208 -21.43 -28.89 -16.65
C TYR A 208 -22.26 -28.58 -17.89
N HIS A 209 -23.59 -28.75 -17.82
CA HIS A 209 -24.49 -28.46 -18.93
C HIS A 209 -24.46 -26.98 -19.34
N GLN A 210 -24.38 -26.05 -18.37
CA GLN A 210 -24.23 -24.63 -18.67
C GLN A 210 -22.94 -24.29 -19.42
N SER A 211 -21.90 -25.09 -19.26
CA SER A 211 -20.61 -24.89 -19.90
C SER A 211 -20.43 -25.63 -21.22
N ALA A 212 -21.23 -26.65 -21.47
CA ALA A 212 -21.00 -27.60 -22.54
C ALA A 212 -22.17 -27.82 -23.51
N ASP A 213 -23.42 -27.58 -23.08
CA ASP A 213 -24.57 -27.62 -23.99
C ASP A 213 -24.48 -26.47 -24.99
N MET A 214 -24.62 -26.75 -26.26
CA MET A 214 -24.56 -25.75 -27.32
C MET A 214 -25.93 -25.46 -27.93
N TYR A 215 -26.25 -24.19 -28.03
CA TYR A 215 -27.49 -23.67 -28.58
C TYR A 215 -27.20 -22.91 -29.87
N SER A 216 -27.90 -23.26 -30.96
CA SER A 216 -27.84 -22.56 -32.24
C SER A 216 -29.22 -22.08 -32.66
N GLY A 217 -29.27 -20.94 -33.34
CA GLY A 217 -30.50 -20.34 -33.80
C GLY A 217 -30.29 -18.90 -34.24
N ALA A 218 -31.17 -18.03 -33.80
CA ALA A 218 -31.08 -16.60 -34.03
C ALA A 218 -31.78 -15.82 -32.92
N PHE A 219 -31.48 -14.55 -32.80
CA PHE A 219 -32.24 -13.61 -31.98
C PHE A 219 -32.45 -12.30 -32.74
N ALA A 220 -33.53 -11.60 -32.38
CA ALA A 220 -33.78 -10.25 -32.81
C ALA A 220 -33.75 -9.31 -31.60
N MET A 221 -33.24 -8.08 -31.77
CA MET A 221 -33.08 -7.08 -30.73
C MET A 221 -33.58 -5.70 -31.16
N LEU A 222 -34.40 -5.06 -30.33
CA LEU A 222 -34.61 -3.62 -30.32
C LEU A 222 -33.79 -2.99 -29.22
N SER A 223 -32.81 -2.17 -29.60
CA SER A 223 -31.93 -1.49 -28.64
C SER A 223 -32.64 -0.32 -27.96
N TYR A 224 -32.44 -0.13 -26.67
CA TYR A 224 -32.94 1.06 -25.93
C TYR A 224 -32.43 2.37 -26.51
N PHE A 225 -31.27 2.36 -27.19
CA PHE A 225 -30.69 3.54 -27.82
C PHE A 225 -31.38 3.90 -29.16
N SER A 226 -32.23 3.04 -29.71
CA SER A 226 -32.95 3.32 -30.94
C SER A 226 -34.08 4.33 -30.80
N VAL A 227 -34.43 4.69 -29.58
CA VAL A 227 -35.49 5.66 -29.27
C VAL A 227 -34.97 6.74 -28.31
N PRO A 228 -35.36 8.03 -28.52
CA PRO A 228 -34.87 9.13 -27.70
C PRO A 228 -35.38 9.06 -26.26
N ASP A 229 -34.53 9.42 -25.29
CA ASP A 229 -34.89 9.41 -23.86
C ASP A 229 -36.00 10.41 -23.51
N SER A 230 -36.05 11.53 -24.22
CA SER A 230 -37.02 12.60 -24.02
C SER A 230 -38.50 12.16 -24.17
N SER A 231 -38.73 11.04 -24.90
CA SER A 231 -40.09 10.47 -25.04
C SER A 231 -40.54 9.63 -23.84
N TYR A 232 -39.67 9.36 -22.90
CA TYR A 232 -39.87 8.42 -21.79
C TYR A 232 -39.53 9.02 -20.42
N GLU A 233 -39.74 10.33 -20.26
CA GLU A 233 -39.54 11.00 -18.98
C GLU A 233 -40.44 10.42 -17.90
N PRO A 234 -39.92 9.95 -16.76
CA PRO A 234 -40.73 9.43 -15.68
C PRO A 234 -41.29 10.53 -14.81
N SER A 235 -42.51 10.36 -14.37
CA SER A 235 -43.17 11.21 -13.35
C SER A 235 -42.65 10.85 -11.94
N ASP A 236 -42.74 11.78 -10.99
CA ASP A 236 -42.37 11.53 -9.59
C ASP A 236 -43.14 10.36 -8.95
N SER A 237 -44.38 10.12 -9.39
CA SER A 237 -45.19 8.99 -8.92
C SER A 237 -44.65 7.65 -9.44
N GLU A 238 -44.17 7.58 -10.69
CA GLU A 238 -43.55 6.39 -11.27
C GLU A 238 -42.21 6.10 -10.57
N LEU A 239 -41.40 7.15 -10.33
CA LEU A 239 -40.16 7.01 -9.58
C LEU A 239 -40.40 6.45 -8.17
N LYS A 240 -41.34 7.00 -7.41
CA LYS A 240 -41.71 6.51 -6.08
C LYS A 240 -42.19 5.06 -6.11
N SER A 241 -43.07 4.72 -7.06
CA SER A 241 -43.61 3.36 -7.21
C SER A 241 -42.49 2.35 -7.56
N PHE A 242 -41.60 2.71 -8.48
CA PHE A 242 -40.50 1.84 -8.89
C PHE A 242 -39.47 1.66 -7.73
N PHE A 243 -39.14 2.74 -7.04
CA PHE A 243 -38.23 2.69 -5.90
C PHE A 243 -38.75 1.81 -4.78
N SER A 244 -40.04 1.97 -4.38
CA SER A 244 -40.61 1.16 -3.31
C SER A 244 -40.59 -0.35 -3.60
N LYS A 245 -40.71 -0.76 -4.87
CA LYS A 245 -40.64 -2.16 -5.30
C LYS A 245 -39.21 -2.69 -5.47
N ASN A 246 -38.26 -1.81 -5.71
CA ASN A 246 -36.89 -2.17 -6.11
C ASN A 246 -35.81 -1.57 -5.23
N ALA A 247 -36.12 -1.03 -4.05
CA ALA A 247 -35.17 -0.35 -3.17
C ALA A 247 -33.92 -1.21 -2.88
N TRP A 248 -34.05 -2.53 -2.77
CA TRP A 248 -32.98 -3.47 -2.58
C TRP A 248 -31.90 -3.46 -3.67
N LYS A 249 -32.24 -3.04 -4.91
CA LYS A 249 -31.30 -2.94 -6.03
C LYS A 249 -30.34 -1.76 -5.88
N PHE A 250 -30.68 -0.77 -5.09
CA PHE A 250 -29.94 0.46 -4.89
C PHE A 250 -29.12 0.45 -3.60
N LYS A 251 -29.23 -0.62 -2.81
CA LYS A 251 -28.38 -0.81 -1.62
C LYS A 251 -26.93 -0.95 -2.04
N ARG A 252 -26.05 -0.13 -1.46
CA ARG A 252 -24.61 -0.13 -1.72
C ARG A 252 -23.85 0.11 -0.45
N ASN A 253 -22.61 -0.36 -0.43
CA ASN A 253 -21.69 0.02 0.64
C ASN A 253 -21.51 1.55 0.65
N PRO A 254 -21.45 2.17 1.82
CA PRO A 254 -21.27 3.62 1.91
C PRO A 254 -20.08 4.09 1.08
N GLY A 255 -20.32 5.11 0.28
CA GLY A 255 -19.32 5.69 -0.62
C GLY A 255 -19.66 7.13 -0.96
N TRP A 256 -18.64 7.95 -1.21
CA TRP A 256 -18.79 9.35 -1.57
C TRP A 256 -18.08 9.59 -2.90
N ARG A 257 -18.85 9.87 -3.95
CA ARG A 257 -18.30 10.26 -5.25
C ARG A 257 -18.06 11.76 -5.25
N MET A 258 -16.83 12.16 -5.45
CA MET A 258 -16.48 13.55 -5.57
C MET A 258 -15.71 13.86 -6.84
N GLN A 259 -15.84 15.09 -7.31
CA GLN A 259 -14.95 15.71 -8.28
C GLN A 259 -14.09 16.73 -7.54
N TYR A 260 -12.86 16.95 -8.01
CA TYR A 260 -12.01 17.98 -7.44
C TYR A 260 -11.12 18.62 -8.49
N GLY A 261 -11.06 19.95 -8.47
CA GLY A 261 -10.15 20.74 -9.27
C GLY A 261 -8.81 20.85 -8.56
N VAL A 262 -7.71 20.67 -9.30
CA VAL A 262 -6.33 20.71 -8.81
C VAL A 262 -5.60 21.90 -9.41
N PHE A 263 -4.98 22.72 -8.57
CA PHE A 263 -4.25 23.92 -8.92
C PHE A 263 -2.84 23.84 -8.35
N GLU A 264 -1.90 23.39 -9.15
CA GLU A 264 -0.51 23.27 -8.74
C GLU A 264 0.21 24.62 -8.88
N ALA A 265 0.99 24.98 -7.87
CA ALA A 265 1.94 26.08 -7.94
C ALA A 265 3.24 25.52 -8.55
N THR A 266 3.31 25.49 -9.87
CA THR A 266 4.51 25.05 -10.59
C THR A 266 5.55 26.18 -10.61
N PRO A 267 6.84 25.92 -10.31
CA PRO A 267 7.87 26.93 -10.37
C PRO A 267 7.94 27.61 -11.73
N THR A 268 8.02 28.92 -11.73
CA THR A 268 8.13 29.75 -12.94
C THR A 268 9.59 29.98 -13.34
N SER A 269 9.82 30.49 -14.54
CA SER A 269 11.15 30.93 -14.94
C SER A 269 11.73 32.03 -14.03
N ALA A 270 10.86 32.84 -13.42
CA ALA A 270 11.28 33.87 -12.45
C ALA A 270 11.77 33.25 -11.14
N ASP A 271 11.09 32.18 -10.65
CA ASP A 271 11.50 31.43 -9.46
C ASP A 271 12.85 30.76 -9.71
N SER A 272 12.99 30.09 -10.85
CA SER A 272 14.25 29.47 -11.27
C SER A 272 15.40 30.50 -11.38
N MET A 273 15.16 31.68 -11.96
CA MET A 273 16.17 32.71 -12.06
C MET A 273 16.53 33.32 -10.69
N ALA A 274 15.58 33.47 -9.78
CA ALA A 274 15.82 33.96 -8.44
C ALA A 274 16.75 33.01 -7.67
N LEU A 275 16.46 31.73 -7.67
CA LEU A 275 17.31 30.71 -7.06
C LEU A 275 18.69 30.63 -7.70
N LYS A 276 18.76 30.73 -9.05
CA LYS A 276 20.05 30.78 -9.75
C LYS A 276 20.92 31.96 -9.29
N ASN A 277 20.34 33.15 -9.13
CA ASN A 277 21.06 34.34 -8.68
C ASN A 277 21.54 34.20 -7.22
N GLU A 278 20.72 33.60 -6.35
CA GLU A 278 21.11 33.27 -4.98
C GLU A 278 22.32 32.34 -4.97
N LEU A 279 22.24 31.25 -5.75
CA LEU A 279 23.32 30.24 -5.82
C LEU A 279 24.60 30.81 -6.47
N MET A 280 24.50 31.80 -7.36
CA MET A 280 25.68 32.50 -7.87
C MET A 280 26.38 33.30 -6.76
N GLY A 281 25.63 33.90 -5.83
CA GLY A 281 26.18 34.49 -4.62
C GLY A 281 26.90 33.51 -3.75
N LEU A 282 26.21 32.38 -3.42
CA LEU A 282 26.78 31.29 -2.64
C LEU A 282 28.02 30.67 -3.32
N LEU A 283 28.05 30.55 -4.63
CA LEU A 283 29.22 30.05 -5.38
C LEU A 283 30.47 30.92 -5.17
N ALA A 284 30.30 32.23 -5.08
CA ALA A 284 31.40 33.15 -4.80
C ALA A 284 31.97 32.91 -3.38
N GLU A 285 31.12 32.68 -2.40
CA GLU A 285 31.52 32.35 -1.03
C GLU A 285 32.13 30.93 -0.93
N PHE A 286 31.54 29.98 -1.64
CA PHE A 286 32.00 28.57 -1.68
C PHE A 286 33.42 28.47 -2.26
N LYS A 287 33.77 29.34 -3.19
CA LYS A 287 35.11 29.38 -3.77
C LYS A 287 36.19 29.74 -2.74
N THR A 288 35.85 30.54 -1.74
CA THR A 288 36.81 31.12 -0.78
C THR A 288 36.78 30.43 0.58
N THR A 289 35.73 29.65 0.88
CA THR A 289 35.65 28.93 2.16
C THR A 289 36.74 27.85 2.28
N THR A 290 37.20 27.64 3.51
CA THR A 290 38.12 26.56 3.88
C THR A 290 37.46 25.46 4.68
N LYS A 291 36.16 25.61 5.00
CA LYS A 291 35.36 24.66 5.77
C LYS A 291 34.25 24.11 4.87
N ASP A 292 34.64 23.40 3.81
CA ASP A 292 33.74 22.97 2.75
C ASP A 292 32.59 22.11 3.25
N SER A 293 32.82 21.12 4.13
CA SER A 293 31.76 20.25 4.69
C SER A 293 30.72 21.04 5.47
N LEU A 294 31.14 21.94 6.37
CA LEU A 294 30.22 22.77 7.14
C LEU A 294 29.42 23.74 6.24
N PHE A 295 30.07 24.26 5.19
CA PHE A 295 29.41 25.14 4.23
C PHE A 295 28.33 24.39 3.44
N VAL A 296 28.60 23.15 3.00
CA VAL A 296 27.62 22.30 2.33
C VAL A 296 26.44 21.99 3.25
N MET A 297 26.71 21.50 4.46
CA MET A 297 25.66 21.16 5.45
C MET A 297 24.75 22.37 5.78
N SER A 298 25.34 23.59 5.82
CA SER A 298 24.59 24.80 6.15
C SER A 298 23.73 25.31 5.02
N ASN A 299 24.09 25.04 3.76
CA ASN A 299 23.47 25.65 2.58
C ASN A 299 22.74 24.63 1.69
N SER A 300 22.92 23.31 1.90
CA SER A 300 22.12 22.27 1.25
C SER A 300 20.75 22.11 1.91
N GLU A 301 19.76 21.62 1.19
CA GLU A 301 18.47 21.21 1.74
C GLU A 301 18.63 19.99 2.63
N ASP A 302 19.37 19.00 2.17
CA ASP A 302 19.80 17.86 2.98
C ASP A 302 20.92 18.28 3.94
N LYS A 303 20.62 18.29 5.23
CA LYS A 303 21.53 18.68 6.30
C LYS A 303 22.60 17.63 6.61
N GLU A 304 22.45 16.43 6.06
CA GLU A 304 23.44 15.33 6.15
C GLU A 304 24.37 15.29 4.93
N SER A 305 24.22 16.25 3.99
CA SER A 305 25.07 16.33 2.82
C SER A 305 26.52 16.55 3.20
N GLU A 306 27.37 15.61 2.83
CA GLU A 306 28.83 15.63 3.03
C GLU A 306 29.57 15.49 1.69
N PRO A 307 30.81 15.98 1.58
CA PRO A 307 31.64 15.73 0.40
C PRO A 307 31.84 14.22 0.17
N ALA A 308 31.62 13.77 -1.06
CA ALA A 308 31.70 12.37 -1.43
C ALA A 308 32.59 12.14 -2.67
N PHE A 309 33.18 10.93 -2.77
CA PHE A 309 33.92 10.52 -3.97
C PHE A 309 32.96 10.01 -5.06
N PHE A 310 33.09 10.57 -6.24
CA PHE A 310 32.35 10.21 -7.43
C PHE A 310 33.23 9.58 -8.48
N LYS A 311 32.71 8.57 -9.17
CA LYS A 311 33.33 7.94 -10.35
C LYS A 311 32.91 8.69 -11.61
N GLU A 312 33.69 8.55 -12.68
CA GLU A 312 33.32 9.07 -13.99
C GLU A 312 31.94 8.53 -14.43
N ASN A 313 31.09 9.40 -14.92
CA ASN A 313 29.70 9.16 -15.31
C ASN A 313 28.72 8.85 -14.15
N SER A 314 29.05 9.21 -12.92
CA SER A 314 28.16 9.07 -11.76
C SER A 314 27.50 10.40 -11.30
N LEU A 315 27.98 11.53 -11.80
CA LEU A 315 27.37 12.85 -11.62
C LEU A 315 26.48 13.21 -12.84
N PRO A 316 25.60 14.21 -12.73
CA PRO A 316 24.92 14.78 -13.90
C PRO A 316 25.94 15.12 -15.00
N ALA A 317 25.65 14.76 -16.26
CA ALA A 317 26.63 14.77 -17.36
C ALA A 317 27.38 16.12 -17.52
N ALA A 318 26.69 17.24 -17.36
CA ALA A 318 27.30 18.57 -17.43
C ALA A 318 28.30 18.83 -16.29
N LEU A 319 27.97 18.35 -15.07
CA LEU A 319 28.81 18.48 -13.89
C LEU A 319 30.01 17.52 -13.94
N ASP A 320 29.75 16.27 -14.34
CA ASP A 320 30.74 15.22 -14.48
C ASP A 320 31.88 15.65 -15.42
N SER A 321 31.54 16.02 -16.64
CA SER A 321 32.52 16.46 -17.65
C SER A 321 33.42 17.62 -17.17
N ILE A 322 32.84 18.57 -16.44
CA ILE A 322 33.61 19.73 -15.94
C ILE A 322 34.50 19.34 -14.77
N LEU A 323 33.97 18.63 -13.75
CA LEU A 323 34.71 18.32 -12.51
C LEU A 323 35.84 17.32 -12.74
N PHE A 324 35.66 16.33 -13.62
CA PHE A 324 36.74 15.38 -13.90
C PHE A 324 37.93 16.00 -14.63
N ASN A 325 37.71 17.10 -15.38
CA ASN A 325 38.77 17.84 -16.08
C ASN A 325 39.28 19.08 -15.34
N ALA A 326 38.55 19.57 -14.31
CA ALA A 326 38.94 20.73 -13.54
C ALA A 326 40.14 20.46 -12.60
N THR A 327 40.84 21.50 -12.20
CA THR A 327 41.83 21.44 -11.12
C THR A 327 41.19 21.35 -9.74
N VAL A 328 41.88 20.78 -8.77
CA VAL A 328 41.46 20.77 -7.37
C VAL A 328 41.25 22.20 -6.88
N GLY A 329 40.19 22.46 -6.12
CA GLY A 329 39.73 23.78 -5.68
C GLY A 329 38.80 24.52 -6.65
N SER A 330 38.59 23.99 -7.86
CA SER A 330 37.66 24.59 -8.82
C SER A 330 36.22 24.47 -8.35
N THR A 331 35.45 25.54 -8.49
CA THR A 331 33.99 25.58 -8.25
C THR A 331 33.24 25.64 -9.57
N VAL A 332 32.08 24.99 -9.62
CA VAL A 332 31.26 24.83 -10.83
C VAL A 332 29.79 25.06 -10.50
N GLY A 333 29.06 25.65 -11.40
CA GLY A 333 27.60 25.85 -11.29
C GLY A 333 27.19 27.34 -11.30
N PRO A 334 25.91 27.64 -11.06
CA PRO A 334 24.78 26.73 -10.90
C PRO A 334 24.46 25.95 -12.18
N ILE A 335 24.39 24.63 -12.08
CA ILE A 335 23.98 23.73 -13.18
C ILE A 335 22.60 23.17 -12.85
N ILE A 336 21.70 23.18 -13.84
CA ILE A 336 20.36 22.60 -13.70
C ILE A 336 20.37 21.11 -14.04
N SER A 337 19.80 20.31 -13.18
CA SER A 337 19.59 18.86 -13.41
C SER A 337 18.34 18.41 -12.68
N SER A 338 17.43 17.73 -13.37
CA SER A 338 16.22 17.11 -12.80
C SER A 338 15.37 18.03 -11.91
N GLY A 339 15.24 19.32 -12.28
CA GLY A 339 14.45 20.29 -11.50
C GLY A 339 15.18 20.93 -10.33
N GLN A 340 16.48 20.64 -10.17
CA GLN A 340 17.36 21.17 -9.13
C GLN A 340 18.47 22.02 -9.73
N TYR A 341 18.99 22.96 -8.95
CA TYR A 341 20.29 23.60 -9.22
C TYR A 341 21.36 23.00 -8.32
N ILE A 342 22.54 22.79 -8.92
CA ILE A 342 23.70 22.25 -8.24
C ILE A 342 24.86 23.20 -8.39
N ILE A 343 25.51 23.57 -7.28
CA ILE A 343 26.83 24.16 -7.25
C ILE A 343 27.80 23.19 -6.58
N ALA A 344 29.00 23.06 -7.12
CA ALA A 344 29.93 22.04 -6.65
C ALA A 344 31.37 22.60 -6.60
N LYS A 345 32.17 22.04 -5.69
CA LYS A 345 33.59 22.30 -5.54
C LYS A 345 34.37 20.99 -5.57
N LYS A 346 35.36 20.91 -6.42
CA LYS A 346 36.27 19.77 -6.47
C LYS A 346 37.31 19.88 -5.38
N MET A 347 37.36 18.90 -4.48
CA MET A 347 38.27 18.94 -3.33
C MET A 347 39.52 18.08 -3.52
N GLU A 348 39.41 16.92 -4.21
CA GLU A 348 40.51 15.98 -4.36
C GLU A 348 40.35 15.13 -5.62
N ASP A 349 41.48 14.66 -6.16
CA ASP A 349 41.57 13.60 -7.17
C ASP A 349 42.17 12.34 -6.56
N LYS A 350 41.46 11.21 -6.67
CA LYS A 350 41.92 9.90 -6.19
C LYS A 350 41.91 8.87 -7.31
N PHE A 351 42.86 7.97 -7.32
CA PHE A 351 42.85 6.82 -8.21
C PHE A 351 42.68 5.56 -7.39
N GLU A 352 41.56 4.88 -7.56
CA GLU A 352 41.21 3.70 -6.79
C GLU A 352 40.63 2.60 -7.68
N PRO A 353 40.92 1.31 -7.42
CA PRO A 353 40.29 0.20 -8.10
C PRO A 353 38.82 0.06 -7.68
N ASP A 354 37.95 -0.34 -8.59
CA ASP A 354 36.53 -0.58 -8.29
C ASP A 354 36.31 -1.79 -7.39
N SER A 355 37.23 -2.77 -7.44
CA SER A 355 37.16 -3.97 -6.62
C SER A 355 38.52 -4.56 -6.35
N LEU A 356 38.65 -5.18 -5.18
CA LEU A 356 39.83 -5.90 -4.70
C LEU A 356 39.49 -7.38 -4.55
N PHE A 357 40.42 -8.26 -4.92
CA PHE A 357 40.30 -9.67 -4.62
C PHE A 357 41.12 -9.96 -3.37
N LEU A 358 40.42 -10.23 -2.28
CA LEU A 358 41.03 -10.36 -0.95
C LEU A 358 41.00 -11.80 -0.46
N HIS A 359 42.00 -12.11 0.36
CA HIS A 359 42.04 -13.22 1.28
C HIS A 359 42.18 -12.67 2.70
N HIS A 360 41.66 -13.38 3.70
CA HIS A 360 41.82 -12.95 5.08
C HIS A 360 42.18 -14.10 6.03
N ILE A 361 42.87 -13.77 7.12
CA ILE A 361 42.95 -14.58 8.31
C ILE A 361 42.09 -13.91 9.35
N PHE A 362 41.09 -14.61 9.88
CA PHE A 362 40.12 -14.05 10.80
C PHE A 362 40.30 -14.60 12.21
N PHE A 363 40.26 -13.73 13.18
CA PHE A 363 40.37 -14.03 14.60
C PHE A 363 39.11 -13.53 15.29
N GLN A 364 38.22 -14.46 15.64
CA GLN A 364 36.91 -14.18 16.23
C GLN A 364 36.97 -14.34 17.75
N PRO A 365 36.84 -13.27 18.55
CA PRO A 365 36.56 -13.40 19.97
C PRO A 365 35.14 -13.87 20.18
N THR A 366 34.92 -14.92 20.96
CA THR A 366 33.62 -15.46 21.33
C THR A 366 33.18 -14.98 22.71
N THR A 367 34.09 -14.44 23.48
CA THR A 367 33.87 -13.85 24.81
C THR A 367 34.67 -12.58 24.97
N GLU A 368 34.24 -11.70 25.87
CA GLU A 368 34.99 -10.46 26.18
C GLU A 368 36.41 -10.71 26.66
N ALA A 369 36.64 -11.82 27.40
CA ALA A 369 37.98 -12.22 27.87
C ALA A 369 38.92 -12.61 26.72
N GLU A 370 38.42 -12.99 25.55
CA GLU A 370 39.21 -13.39 24.39
C GLU A 370 39.64 -12.22 23.51
N VAL A 371 39.04 -11.04 23.66
CA VAL A 371 39.27 -9.87 22.80
C VAL A 371 40.77 -9.54 22.70
N GLU A 372 41.45 -9.33 23.83
CA GLU A 372 42.88 -9.00 23.84
C GLU A 372 43.78 -10.18 23.39
N THR A 373 43.36 -11.41 23.70
CA THR A 373 44.11 -12.61 23.29
C THR A 373 44.05 -12.80 21.77
N LYS A 374 42.88 -12.64 21.15
CA LYS A 374 42.68 -12.76 19.70
C LYS A 374 43.41 -11.63 18.95
N LYS A 375 43.40 -10.42 19.51
CA LYS A 375 44.14 -9.28 18.97
C LYS A 375 45.65 -9.53 19.00
N ALA A 376 46.18 -9.99 20.14
CA ALA A 376 47.60 -10.34 20.27
C ALA A 376 47.99 -11.48 19.32
N LYS A 377 47.12 -12.46 19.12
CA LYS A 377 47.35 -13.57 18.17
C LYS A 377 47.39 -13.05 16.74
N ARG A 378 46.47 -12.13 16.33
CA ARG A 378 46.53 -11.45 15.03
C ARG A 378 47.88 -10.74 14.84
N ASP A 379 48.31 -9.95 15.84
CA ASP A 379 49.56 -9.17 15.74
C ASP A 379 50.78 -10.06 15.65
N SER A 380 50.77 -11.21 16.33
CA SER A 380 51.82 -12.22 16.24
C SER A 380 51.92 -12.86 14.86
N VAL A 381 50.74 -13.23 14.29
CA VAL A 381 50.67 -13.80 12.94
C VAL A 381 51.07 -12.77 11.88
N LEU A 382 50.72 -11.51 12.07
CA LEU A 382 51.15 -10.41 11.19
C LEU A 382 52.68 -10.28 11.16
N LYS A 383 53.36 -10.33 12.31
CA LYS A 383 54.82 -10.31 12.39
C LYS A 383 55.47 -11.50 11.68
N LEU A 384 54.88 -12.71 11.76
CA LEU A 384 55.35 -13.87 11.00
C LEU A 384 55.23 -13.63 9.49
N LEU A 385 54.12 -13.05 9.03
CA LEU A 385 53.93 -12.69 7.63
C LEU A 385 54.95 -11.63 7.16
N GLU A 386 55.22 -10.63 7.97
CA GLU A 386 56.22 -9.59 7.69
C GLU A 386 57.63 -10.15 7.64
N SER A 387 57.93 -11.21 8.41
CA SER A 387 59.19 -11.92 8.35
C SER A 387 59.32 -12.90 7.17
N GLY A 388 58.30 -13.04 6.35
CA GLY A 388 58.33 -13.81 5.11
C GLY A 388 57.61 -15.16 5.14
N ALA A 389 56.85 -15.46 6.20
CA ALA A 389 56.04 -16.67 6.24
C ALA A 389 54.95 -16.69 5.16
N ASP A 390 54.55 -17.88 4.74
CA ASP A 390 53.49 -18.03 3.72
C ASP A 390 52.09 -17.74 4.30
N PHE A 391 51.40 -16.81 3.66
CA PHE A 391 50.07 -16.37 4.09
C PHE A 391 49.02 -17.48 4.09
N PHE A 392 49.04 -18.31 3.05
CA PHE A 392 48.00 -19.34 2.87
C PHE A 392 48.18 -20.48 3.87
N ALA A 393 49.43 -20.82 4.18
CA ALA A 393 49.74 -21.77 5.24
C ALA A 393 49.30 -21.27 6.62
N LEU A 394 49.54 -19.97 6.91
CA LEU A 394 49.08 -19.36 8.17
C LEU A 394 47.58 -19.17 8.22
N ALA A 395 46.91 -18.92 7.10
CA ALA A 395 45.45 -18.88 7.04
C ALA A 395 44.81 -20.23 7.41
N ALA A 396 45.35 -21.31 6.84
CA ALA A 396 44.89 -22.66 7.17
C ALA A 396 45.13 -23.05 8.64
N GLN A 397 46.23 -22.53 9.26
CA GLN A 397 46.63 -22.87 10.62
C GLN A 397 45.97 -22.01 11.70
N PHE A 398 45.74 -20.72 11.44
CA PHE A 398 45.41 -19.74 12.48
C PHE A 398 44.04 -19.06 12.32
N SER A 399 43.39 -19.15 11.16
CA SER A 399 42.08 -18.56 10.97
C SER A 399 41.02 -19.32 11.77
N ASP A 400 40.14 -18.58 12.43
CA ASP A 400 38.99 -19.17 13.14
C ASP A 400 37.85 -19.56 12.19
N ILE A 401 37.94 -19.27 10.89
CA ILE A 401 36.99 -19.71 9.87
C ILE A 401 37.35 -21.13 9.41
N PRO A 402 36.44 -22.13 9.56
CA PRO A 402 36.75 -23.52 9.21
C PRO A 402 37.13 -23.72 7.73
N SER A 403 36.49 -22.97 6.81
CA SER A 403 36.80 -23.08 5.38
C SER A 403 38.18 -22.54 4.98
N ALA A 404 38.83 -21.78 5.84
CA ALA A 404 40.16 -21.20 5.52
C ALA A 404 41.23 -22.22 5.20
N ALA A 405 41.12 -23.46 5.71
CA ALA A 405 41.99 -24.58 5.38
C ALA A 405 41.80 -25.05 3.92
N GLU A 406 40.58 -24.93 3.37
CA GLU A 406 40.25 -25.41 2.02
C GLU A 406 40.36 -24.29 0.98
N ASP A 407 39.85 -23.09 1.30
CA ASP A 407 39.74 -21.96 0.40
C ASP A 407 40.84 -20.88 0.60
N SER A 408 41.75 -21.12 1.55
CA SER A 408 42.84 -20.19 1.89
C SER A 408 42.34 -18.82 2.39
N GLY A 409 41.21 -18.79 3.07
CA GLY A 409 40.60 -17.58 3.60
C GLY A 409 40.10 -16.62 2.53
N LYS A 410 39.54 -17.12 1.47
CA LYS A 410 39.11 -16.36 0.28
C LYS A 410 37.87 -15.53 0.55
N LEU A 411 37.95 -14.21 0.38
CA LEU A 411 36.80 -13.28 0.43
C LEU A 411 36.20 -12.96 -0.94
N ASN A 412 36.81 -13.43 -2.04
CA ASN A 412 36.42 -13.10 -3.43
C ASN A 412 36.62 -11.61 -3.79
N TRP A 413 35.88 -11.15 -4.81
CA TRP A 413 35.88 -9.77 -5.24
C TRP A 413 35.03 -8.92 -4.31
N ILE A 414 35.62 -7.92 -3.72
CA ILE A 414 35.06 -7.01 -2.75
C ILE A 414 34.96 -5.60 -3.36
N THR A 415 33.84 -4.92 -3.16
CA THR A 415 33.61 -3.52 -3.53
C THR A 415 33.27 -2.69 -2.29
N ARG A 416 33.50 -1.37 -2.31
CA ARG A 416 33.13 -0.48 -1.18
C ARG A 416 31.63 -0.44 -0.87
N ALA A 417 30.77 -0.84 -1.82
CA ALA A 417 29.32 -0.79 -1.68
C ALA A 417 28.70 -1.93 -0.84
N MET A 418 29.51 -2.71 -0.11
CA MET A 418 29.03 -3.78 0.77
C MET A 418 28.84 -3.27 2.20
N PRO A 419 27.61 -2.97 2.66
CA PRO A 419 27.38 -2.23 3.92
C PRO A 419 27.83 -2.96 5.19
N GLU A 420 27.71 -4.29 5.22
CA GLU A 420 27.99 -5.09 6.41
C GLU A 420 29.49 -5.22 6.76
N GLN A 421 30.36 -4.72 5.90
CA GLN A 421 31.82 -4.92 6.02
C GLN A 421 32.62 -3.60 5.89
N ALA A 422 31.98 -2.45 5.94
CA ALA A 422 32.57 -1.16 5.57
C ALA A 422 33.91 -0.83 6.26
N ALA A 423 33.98 -0.95 7.59
CA ALA A 423 35.15 -0.46 8.35
C ALA A 423 36.46 -1.20 8.05
N PHE A 424 36.46 -2.53 7.82
CA PHE A 424 37.68 -3.25 7.50
C PHE A 424 38.03 -3.17 6.01
N LEU A 425 37.03 -2.96 5.15
CA LEU A 425 37.22 -2.78 3.71
C LEU A 425 37.94 -1.46 3.38
N ASP A 426 37.59 -0.38 4.09
CA ASP A 426 38.22 0.92 3.90
C ASP A 426 39.75 0.82 4.05
N SER A 427 40.22 0.12 5.07
CA SER A 427 41.66 -0.13 5.27
C SER A 427 42.29 -0.85 4.07
N ALA A 428 41.59 -1.75 3.40
CA ALA A 428 42.09 -2.47 2.23
C ALA A 428 42.20 -1.58 0.99
N PHE A 429 41.19 -0.71 0.74
CA PHE A 429 41.24 0.22 -0.37
C PHE A 429 42.23 1.38 -0.18
N GLU A 430 42.43 1.84 1.06
CA GLU A 430 43.37 2.91 1.39
C GLU A 430 44.83 2.49 1.31
N THR A 431 45.11 1.19 1.47
CA THR A 431 46.51 0.68 1.61
C THR A 431 46.86 -0.37 0.56
N ILE A 432 46.47 -0.16 -0.69
CA ILE A 432 46.69 -1.06 -1.85
C ILE A 432 48.17 -1.45 -2.02
N SER A 433 49.10 -0.61 -1.58
CA SER A 433 50.54 -0.85 -1.67
C SER A 433 51.11 -1.76 -0.58
N ARG A 434 50.35 -2.05 0.46
CA ARG A 434 50.83 -2.90 1.56
C ARG A 434 50.61 -4.38 1.27
N LYS A 435 51.60 -5.20 1.55
CA LYS A 435 51.56 -6.64 1.33
C LYS A 435 50.49 -7.32 2.23
N PHE A 436 50.33 -6.86 3.48
CA PHE A 436 49.38 -7.33 4.47
C PHE A 436 48.79 -6.14 5.23
N ILE A 437 47.50 -6.22 5.56
CA ILE A 437 46.75 -5.15 6.21
C ILE A 437 46.06 -5.72 7.44
N ALA A 438 46.35 -5.15 8.61
CA ALA A 438 45.57 -5.44 9.81
C ALA A 438 44.30 -4.59 9.79
N ALA A 439 43.14 -5.23 9.91
CA ALA A 439 41.88 -4.59 9.93
C ALA A 439 40.96 -5.14 11.04
N ASN A 440 39.95 -4.38 11.43
CA ASN A 440 39.01 -4.75 12.47
C ASN A 440 37.59 -4.68 11.89
N SER A 441 36.72 -5.59 12.33
CA SER A 441 35.27 -5.56 12.08
C SER A 441 34.51 -5.69 13.40
N THR A 442 33.19 -5.54 13.36
CA THR A 442 32.36 -5.82 14.52
C THR A 442 32.43 -7.28 14.99
N GLY A 443 32.79 -8.21 14.08
CA GLY A 443 32.93 -9.63 14.37
C GLY A 443 34.33 -10.04 14.89
N GLY A 444 35.38 -9.17 14.80
CA GLY A 444 36.69 -9.52 15.25
C GLY A 444 37.84 -8.88 14.45
N TYR A 445 39.01 -9.56 14.43
CA TYR A 445 40.25 -9.04 13.89
C TYR A 445 40.62 -9.76 12.60
N HIS A 446 41.16 -9.02 11.62
CA HIS A 446 41.51 -9.55 10.31
C HIS A 446 42.98 -9.25 9.97
N ILE A 447 43.61 -10.14 9.22
CA ILE A 447 44.79 -9.82 8.41
C ILE A 447 44.37 -10.04 6.97
N LEU A 448 44.36 -8.97 6.17
CA LEU A 448 43.94 -9.01 4.76
C LEU A 448 45.20 -9.15 3.89
N LYS A 449 45.06 -9.95 2.82
CA LYS A 449 46.05 -10.04 1.73
C LYS A 449 45.32 -9.75 0.41
N GLN A 450 45.74 -8.70 -0.26
CA GLN A 450 45.30 -8.40 -1.60
C GLN A 450 46.08 -9.22 -2.62
N THR A 451 45.39 -9.95 -3.48
CA THR A 451 46.02 -10.76 -4.52
C THR A 451 45.78 -10.26 -5.93
N ARG A 452 44.66 -9.61 -6.18
CA ARG A 452 44.28 -8.98 -7.46
C ARG A 452 43.46 -7.73 -7.21
N TYR A 453 43.42 -6.80 -8.17
CA TYR A 453 42.55 -5.63 -8.17
C TYR A 453 42.20 -5.22 -9.60
N THR A 454 41.08 -4.53 -9.76
CA THR A 454 40.69 -3.92 -11.04
C THR A 454 41.59 -2.71 -11.34
N LYS A 455 41.75 -2.34 -12.62
CA LYS A 455 42.54 -1.15 -12.99
C LYS A 455 42.00 0.07 -12.24
N PRO A 456 42.87 0.79 -11.49
CA PRO A 456 42.47 2.00 -10.79
C PRO A 456 41.85 3.03 -11.73
N ARG A 457 40.70 3.59 -11.36
CA ARG A 457 40.04 4.64 -12.07
C ARG A 457 40.05 5.94 -11.28
N LYS A 458 40.03 7.04 -11.99
CA LYS A 458 39.94 8.35 -11.36
C LYS A 458 38.59 8.48 -10.65
N GLN A 459 38.60 8.96 -9.43
CA GLN A 459 37.49 9.44 -8.64
C GLN A 459 37.78 10.88 -8.22
N VAL A 460 36.74 11.68 -8.10
CA VAL A 460 36.83 13.06 -7.64
C VAL A 460 36.05 13.23 -6.34
N LEU A 461 36.66 13.81 -5.32
CA LEU A 461 35.96 14.24 -4.11
C LEU A 461 35.27 15.55 -4.41
N VAL A 462 33.94 15.55 -4.28
CA VAL A 462 33.10 16.72 -4.61
C VAL A 462 32.28 17.10 -3.39
N ALA A 463 32.38 18.36 -3.01
CA ALA A 463 31.44 19.02 -2.12
C ALA A 463 30.37 19.68 -2.99
N GLN A 464 29.09 19.35 -2.80
CA GLN A 464 27.99 19.89 -3.62
C GLN A 464 26.85 20.42 -2.76
N ILE A 465 26.27 21.53 -3.21
CA ILE A 465 25.04 22.12 -2.66
C ILE A 465 23.96 21.92 -3.71
N VAL A 466 22.91 21.21 -3.34
CA VAL A 466 21.76 20.91 -4.19
C VAL A 466 20.55 21.66 -3.64
N ARG A 467 19.83 22.33 -4.53
CA ARG A 467 18.63 23.11 -4.19
C ARG A 467 17.53 22.84 -5.19
N ASP A 468 16.36 22.47 -4.71
CA ASP A 468 15.15 22.29 -5.52
C ASP A 468 14.64 23.63 -6.05
N ILE A 469 14.14 23.62 -7.29
CA ILE A 469 13.48 24.81 -7.84
C ILE A 469 12.04 24.80 -7.33
N GLU A 470 11.81 25.50 -6.22
CA GLU A 470 10.49 25.62 -5.62
C GLU A 470 9.72 26.85 -6.12
N PRO A 471 8.38 26.81 -6.09
CA PRO A 471 7.56 27.97 -6.39
C PRO A 471 7.71 29.03 -5.29
N SER A 472 7.95 30.27 -5.68
CA SER A 472 7.96 31.39 -4.75
C SER A 472 6.60 31.62 -4.10
N LYS A 473 6.57 32.42 -3.02
CA LYS A 473 5.32 32.85 -2.39
C LYS A 473 4.35 33.46 -3.41
N LYS A 474 4.85 34.29 -4.34
CA LYS A 474 4.03 34.91 -5.39
C LYS A 474 3.39 33.84 -6.28
N THR A 475 4.15 32.86 -6.72
CA THR A 475 3.66 31.74 -7.57
C THR A 475 2.60 30.92 -6.84
N ARG A 476 2.79 30.67 -5.54
CA ARG A 476 1.79 30.01 -4.69
C ARG A 476 0.53 30.84 -4.51
N ASP A 477 0.67 32.15 -4.23
CA ASP A 477 -0.47 33.06 -4.08
C ASP A 477 -1.30 33.17 -5.38
N GLU A 478 -0.65 33.15 -6.55
CA GLU A 478 -1.33 33.11 -7.84
C GLU A 478 -2.11 31.80 -8.07
N ALA A 479 -1.54 30.65 -7.70
CA ALA A 479 -2.23 29.37 -7.77
C ALA A 479 -3.44 29.31 -6.80
N PHE A 480 -3.25 29.79 -5.57
CA PHE A 480 -4.34 29.92 -4.59
C PHE A 480 -5.46 30.84 -5.07
N THR A 481 -5.11 31.95 -5.71
CA THR A 481 -6.09 32.89 -6.29
C THR A 481 -6.92 32.21 -7.38
N ARG A 482 -6.28 31.45 -8.29
CA ARG A 482 -6.99 30.68 -9.32
C ARG A 482 -7.95 29.64 -8.69
N ALA A 483 -7.50 28.94 -7.65
CA ALA A 483 -8.34 27.98 -6.92
C ALA A 483 -9.53 28.67 -6.24
N SER A 484 -9.31 29.83 -5.63
CA SER A 484 -10.35 30.61 -4.94
C SER A 484 -11.40 31.18 -5.92
N GLU A 485 -10.96 31.67 -7.07
CA GLU A 485 -11.87 32.10 -8.14
C GLU A 485 -12.71 30.93 -8.68
N PHE A 486 -12.08 29.77 -8.87
CA PHE A 486 -12.77 28.56 -9.31
C PHE A 486 -13.85 28.13 -8.30
N SER A 487 -13.48 28.06 -7.01
CA SER A 487 -14.42 27.74 -5.94
C SER A 487 -15.60 28.71 -5.92
N SER A 488 -15.33 30.03 -5.96
CA SER A 488 -16.38 31.06 -5.96
C SER A 488 -17.29 30.95 -7.16
N LYS A 489 -16.75 30.70 -8.36
CA LYS A 489 -17.54 30.48 -9.58
C LYS A 489 -18.40 29.22 -9.48
N ALA A 490 -17.83 28.13 -8.95
CA ALA A 490 -18.55 26.88 -8.75
C ALA A 490 -19.70 27.02 -7.74
N VAL A 491 -19.48 27.68 -6.61
CA VAL A 491 -20.51 27.97 -5.60
C VAL A 491 -21.64 28.81 -6.21
N ALA A 492 -21.30 29.83 -7.00
CA ALA A 492 -22.29 30.70 -7.68
C ALA A 492 -23.17 29.95 -8.69
N LYS A 493 -22.73 28.77 -9.19
CA LYS A 493 -23.53 27.93 -10.10
C LYS A 493 -24.62 27.13 -9.38
N GLY A 494 -24.57 26.98 -8.06
CA GLY A 494 -25.54 26.22 -7.27
C GLY A 494 -25.77 24.81 -7.83
N GLU A 495 -27.01 24.45 -8.17
CA GLU A 495 -27.36 23.15 -8.74
C GLU A 495 -26.61 22.76 -10.03
N LYS A 496 -26.04 23.76 -10.75
CA LYS A 496 -25.22 23.54 -11.96
C LYS A 496 -23.73 23.41 -11.66
N ALA A 497 -23.31 23.33 -10.40
CA ALA A 497 -21.92 23.15 -10.03
C ALA A 497 -21.30 21.90 -10.68
N LYS A 498 -22.03 20.78 -10.74
CA LYS A 498 -21.60 19.58 -11.46
C LYS A 498 -21.21 19.86 -12.91
N SER A 499 -22.11 20.50 -13.66
CA SER A 499 -21.86 20.83 -15.06
C SER A 499 -20.64 21.75 -15.21
N PHE A 500 -20.43 22.68 -14.26
CA PHE A 500 -19.29 23.57 -14.26
C PHE A 500 -17.96 22.79 -14.07
N PHE A 501 -17.91 21.80 -13.18
CA PHE A 501 -16.74 20.94 -13.03
C PHE A 501 -16.52 20.08 -14.29
N ASP A 502 -17.59 19.48 -14.85
CA ASP A 502 -17.51 18.69 -16.08
C ASP A 502 -17.02 19.52 -17.28
N GLU A 503 -17.54 20.74 -17.48
CA GLU A 503 -17.11 21.67 -18.53
C GLU A 503 -15.66 22.12 -18.33
N SER A 504 -15.24 22.39 -17.10
CA SER A 504 -13.88 22.79 -16.78
C SER A 504 -12.88 21.65 -17.09
N ARG A 505 -13.27 20.42 -16.84
CA ARG A 505 -12.50 19.23 -17.21
C ARG A 505 -12.39 19.06 -18.72
N MET A 506 -13.52 19.16 -19.43
CA MET A 506 -13.55 19.00 -20.90
C MET A 506 -12.75 20.09 -21.63
N SER A 507 -12.75 21.31 -21.11
CA SER A 507 -12.00 22.42 -21.69
C SER A 507 -10.49 22.32 -21.44
N GLY A 508 -10.05 21.48 -20.50
CA GLY A 508 -8.65 21.35 -20.11
C GLY A 508 -8.08 22.58 -19.38
N GLN A 509 -8.92 23.57 -19.02
CA GLN A 509 -8.48 24.78 -18.32
C GLN A 509 -8.09 24.50 -16.87
N VAL A 510 -8.72 23.50 -16.25
CA VAL A 510 -8.45 23.05 -14.89
C VAL A 510 -8.33 21.53 -14.91
N ARG A 511 -7.33 21.01 -14.21
CA ARG A 511 -7.23 19.56 -13.97
C ARG A 511 -8.31 19.17 -12.98
N VAL A 512 -9.40 18.56 -13.47
CA VAL A 512 -10.49 18.04 -12.64
C VAL A 512 -10.42 16.53 -12.63
N GLU A 513 -10.39 15.94 -11.46
CA GLU A 513 -10.33 14.50 -11.24
C GLU A 513 -11.56 14.00 -10.46
N TYR A 514 -11.74 12.67 -10.45
CA TYR A 514 -12.79 11.98 -9.71
C TYR A 514 -12.19 11.02 -8.69
N ASP A 515 -12.85 10.92 -7.56
CA ASP A 515 -12.59 9.86 -6.61
C ASP A 515 -13.87 9.28 -6.02
N MET A 516 -13.81 8.01 -5.60
CA MET A 516 -14.86 7.32 -4.87
C MET A 516 -14.30 6.99 -3.48
N LEU A 517 -14.65 7.82 -2.53
CA LEU A 517 -14.21 7.68 -1.15
C LEU A 517 -15.04 6.62 -0.42
N LYS A 518 -14.39 5.91 0.48
CA LYS A 518 -15.00 4.98 1.45
C LYS A 518 -14.89 5.58 2.86
N PRO A 519 -15.60 5.08 3.87
CA PRO A 519 -15.44 5.55 5.24
C PRO A 519 -14.00 5.53 5.75
N ALA A 520 -13.21 4.56 5.27
CA ALA A 520 -11.80 4.41 5.61
C ALA A 520 -10.84 5.25 4.76
N SER A 521 -11.31 5.98 3.73
CA SER A 521 -10.45 6.82 2.89
C SER A 521 -9.84 7.96 3.72
N ARG A 522 -8.54 8.17 3.55
CA ARG A 522 -7.77 9.21 4.24
C ARG A 522 -7.12 10.18 3.28
N ARG A 523 -6.89 9.76 2.04
CA ARG A 523 -6.31 10.58 0.96
C ARG A 523 -7.05 10.33 -0.36
N LEU A 524 -6.91 11.25 -1.29
CA LEU A 524 -7.32 11.07 -2.68
C LEU A 524 -6.31 10.14 -3.37
N ARG A 525 -6.79 9.40 -4.38
CA ARG A 525 -5.96 8.41 -5.07
C ARG A 525 -4.70 9.01 -5.74
N THR A 526 -4.79 10.24 -6.22
CA THR A 526 -3.73 10.88 -7.01
C THR A 526 -2.95 11.96 -6.25
N LEU A 527 -3.31 12.25 -4.98
CA LEU A 527 -2.71 13.30 -4.16
C LEU A 527 -2.43 12.76 -2.76
N GLU A 528 -1.17 12.72 -2.39
CA GLU A 528 -0.73 12.12 -1.12
C GLU A 528 -1.25 12.90 0.09
N GLU A 529 -0.98 14.18 0.19
CA GLU A 529 -1.39 15.02 1.31
C GLU A 529 -2.76 15.67 1.07
N SER A 530 -3.83 14.88 1.10
CA SER A 530 -5.19 15.34 0.79
C SER A 530 -6.24 14.99 1.85
N ALA A 531 -5.78 14.75 3.09
CA ALA A 531 -6.66 14.31 4.18
C ALA A 531 -7.78 15.32 4.50
N GLU A 532 -7.51 16.62 4.42
CA GLU A 532 -8.50 17.64 4.75
C GLU A 532 -9.68 17.68 3.79
N ILE A 533 -9.41 17.62 2.48
CA ILE A 533 -10.49 17.60 1.48
C ILE A 533 -11.29 16.30 1.54
N VAL A 534 -10.63 15.16 1.83
CA VAL A 534 -11.31 13.87 2.04
C VAL A 534 -12.22 13.94 3.25
N ARG A 535 -11.76 14.49 4.37
CA ARG A 535 -12.56 14.68 5.59
C ARG A 535 -13.77 15.56 5.32
N TRP A 536 -13.59 16.68 4.62
CA TRP A 536 -14.69 17.52 4.18
C TRP A 536 -15.70 16.72 3.37
N ALA A 537 -15.27 15.99 2.35
CA ALA A 537 -16.14 15.24 1.46
C ALA A 537 -16.97 14.17 2.21
N LEU A 538 -16.36 13.47 3.20
CA LEU A 538 -17.03 12.46 4.00
C LEU A 538 -18.13 13.06 4.92
N GLY A 539 -18.01 14.34 5.29
CA GLY A 539 -18.98 15.08 6.11
C GLY A 539 -19.95 15.98 5.34
N ALA A 540 -19.66 16.26 4.06
CA ALA A 540 -20.41 17.22 3.25
C ALA A 540 -21.79 16.69 2.81
N GLU A 541 -22.68 17.60 2.43
CA GLU A 541 -23.94 17.29 1.75
C GLU A 541 -23.72 17.19 0.23
N VAL A 542 -24.48 16.32 -0.42
CA VAL A 542 -24.47 16.17 -1.89
C VAL A 542 -24.81 17.49 -2.55
N GLY A 543 -24.06 17.85 -3.57
CA GLY A 543 -24.25 19.11 -4.32
C GLY A 543 -23.44 20.29 -3.78
N THR A 544 -22.67 20.12 -2.68
CA THR A 544 -21.86 21.18 -2.10
C THR A 544 -20.47 21.28 -2.75
N VAL A 545 -19.98 22.51 -2.83
CA VAL A 545 -18.61 22.87 -3.25
C VAL A 545 -17.81 23.24 -2.02
N SER A 546 -16.55 22.80 -1.95
CA SER A 546 -15.67 23.08 -0.82
C SER A 546 -15.07 24.47 -0.86
N GLN A 547 -14.53 24.90 0.27
CA GLN A 547 -13.46 25.90 0.30
C GLN A 547 -12.22 25.38 -0.42
N VAL A 548 -11.18 26.24 -0.57
CA VAL A 548 -9.88 25.81 -1.07
C VAL A 548 -9.14 25.08 0.05
N PHE A 549 -8.69 23.86 -0.23
CA PHE A 549 -7.77 23.09 0.62
C PHE A 549 -6.35 23.21 0.08
N THR A 550 -5.39 23.23 0.97
CA THR A 550 -3.97 23.39 0.65
C THR A 550 -3.20 22.14 1.05
N SER A 551 -2.36 21.65 0.16
CA SER A 551 -1.41 20.58 0.42
C SER A 551 -0.09 20.95 -0.25
N ASN A 552 0.93 21.31 0.53
CA ASN A 552 2.21 21.82 0.03
C ASN A 552 2.04 22.92 -1.04
N ASN A 553 2.44 22.63 -2.28
CA ASN A 553 2.33 23.53 -3.42
C ASN A 553 1.07 23.30 -4.28
N THR A 554 0.10 22.53 -3.77
CA THR A 554 -1.14 22.15 -4.48
C THR A 554 -2.37 22.67 -3.74
N PHE A 555 -3.29 23.26 -4.48
CA PHE A 555 -4.57 23.76 -3.97
C PHE A 555 -5.70 22.95 -4.61
N MET A 556 -6.72 22.61 -3.81
CA MET A 556 -7.80 21.74 -4.22
C MET A 556 -9.16 22.36 -3.92
N VAL A 557 -10.10 22.18 -4.84
CA VAL A 557 -11.52 22.55 -4.65
C VAL A 557 -12.37 21.34 -4.97
N GLY A 558 -13.13 20.84 -4.00
CA GLY A 558 -13.98 19.66 -4.12
C GLY A 558 -15.44 19.99 -4.43
N TYR A 559 -16.12 19.06 -5.09
CA TYR A 559 -17.57 19.02 -5.28
C TYR A 559 -18.05 17.61 -4.94
N LEU A 560 -18.97 17.49 -3.98
CA LEU A 560 -19.56 16.20 -3.65
C LEU A 560 -20.73 15.89 -4.59
N GLU A 561 -20.51 14.92 -5.50
CA GLU A 561 -21.49 14.58 -6.54
C GLU A 561 -22.55 13.62 -6.03
N GLN A 562 -22.17 12.61 -5.24
CA GLN A 562 -23.06 11.53 -4.82
C GLN A 562 -22.60 10.91 -3.50
N LYS A 563 -23.55 10.46 -2.72
CA LYS A 563 -23.33 9.68 -1.52
C LYS A 563 -24.10 8.37 -1.61
N ASP A 564 -23.38 7.26 -1.64
CA ASP A 564 -23.98 5.94 -1.59
C ASP A 564 -24.26 5.54 -0.14
N SER A 565 -25.37 4.88 0.09
CA SER A 565 -25.83 4.43 1.40
C SER A 565 -26.34 3.00 1.35
N PHE A 566 -26.22 2.27 2.44
CA PHE A 566 -26.82 0.95 2.59
C PHE A 566 -28.34 1.01 2.49
N GLU A 567 -28.93 2.12 2.92
CA GLU A 567 -30.37 2.43 2.78
C GLU A 567 -30.52 3.81 2.12
N PRO A 568 -30.36 3.88 0.79
CA PRO A 568 -30.45 5.14 0.09
C PRO A 568 -31.89 5.68 0.11
N SER A 569 -31.99 6.98 0.24
CA SER A 569 -33.29 7.66 -0.03
C SER A 569 -33.55 7.72 -1.54
N LEU A 570 -34.80 8.00 -1.91
CA LEU A 570 -35.14 8.20 -3.32
C LEU A 570 -34.30 9.32 -3.97
N ASN A 571 -33.98 10.37 -3.22
CA ASN A 571 -33.18 11.48 -3.73
C ASN A 571 -31.75 11.08 -4.00
N ASP A 572 -31.16 10.19 -3.17
CA ASP A 572 -29.76 9.73 -3.33
C ASP A 572 -29.58 8.95 -4.65
N VAL A 573 -30.63 8.30 -5.14
CA VAL A 573 -30.60 7.46 -6.35
C VAL A 573 -31.45 7.99 -7.49
N LYS A 574 -31.91 9.24 -7.41
CA LYS A 574 -32.92 9.81 -8.34
C LYS A 574 -32.47 9.69 -9.80
N ASN A 575 -31.25 10.05 -10.13
CA ASN A 575 -30.75 10.00 -11.51
C ASN A 575 -30.72 8.57 -12.05
N GLU A 576 -30.26 7.65 -11.25
CA GLU A 576 -30.21 6.23 -11.61
C GLU A 576 -31.58 5.61 -11.72
N LEU A 577 -32.46 6.02 -10.84
CA LEU A 577 -33.87 5.62 -10.85
C LEU A 577 -34.59 6.11 -12.12
N ILE A 578 -34.30 7.33 -12.59
CA ILE A 578 -34.80 7.86 -13.86
C ILE A 578 -34.41 6.94 -15.01
N GLU A 579 -33.15 6.56 -15.09
CA GLU A 579 -32.66 5.65 -16.14
C GLU A 579 -33.32 4.27 -16.09
N GLU A 580 -33.48 3.69 -14.90
CA GLU A 580 -34.13 2.39 -14.75
C GLU A 580 -35.62 2.43 -15.11
N VAL A 581 -36.34 3.50 -14.75
CA VAL A 581 -37.72 3.68 -15.14
C VAL A 581 -37.88 3.93 -16.65
N ARG A 582 -37.01 4.73 -17.26
CA ARG A 582 -36.92 4.89 -18.72
C ARG A 582 -36.76 3.57 -19.43
N LYS A 583 -35.76 2.77 -18.97
CA LYS A 583 -35.51 1.42 -19.49
C LYS A 583 -36.76 0.54 -19.40
N ALA A 584 -37.47 0.56 -18.28
CA ALA A 584 -38.69 -0.21 -18.08
C ALA A 584 -39.76 0.21 -19.09
N LYS A 585 -40.04 1.52 -19.23
CA LYS A 585 -41.01 2.06 -20.18
C LYS A 585 -40.68 1.73 -21.64
N LYS A 586 -39.43 1.94 -22.05
CA LYS A 586 -38.97 1.54 -23.38
C LYS A 586 -39.11 0.03 -23.60
N GLY A 587 -38.78 -0.76 -22.57
CA GLY A 587 -38.86 -2.22 -22.59
C GLY A 587 -40.27 -2.71 -22.79
N GLU A 588 -41.28 -2.11 -22.14
CA GLU A 588 -42.68 -2.45 -22.29
C GLU A 588 -43.17 -2.16 -23.72
N GLU A 589 -42.87 -0.97 -24.26
CA GLU A 589 -43.26 -0.60 -25.62
C GLU A 589 -42.61 -1.48 -26.67
N MET A 590 -41.30 -1.73 -26.56
CA MET A 590 -40.58 -2.59 -27.48
C MET A 590 -41.03 -4.04 -27.41
N ALA A 591 -41.34 -4.54 -26.23
CA ALA A 591 -41.91 -5.86 -26.05
C ALA A 591 -43.28 -5.96 -26.76
N GLN A 592 -44.13 -4.92 -26.67
CA GLN A 592 -45.40 -4.90 -27.37
C GLN A 592 -45.20 -4.86 -28.90
N LYS A 593 -44.27 -4.05 -29.42
CA LYS A 593 -43.91 -4.03 -30.85
C LYS A 593 -43.51 -5.42 -31.36
N PHE A 594 -42.70 -6.15 -30.58
CA PHE A 594 -42.32 -7.53 -30.94
C PHE A 594 -43.52 -8.46 -30.92
N LYS A 595 -44.42 -8.40 -29.94
CA LYS A 595 -45.66 -9.23 -29.88
C LYS A 595 -46.54 -9.01 -31.09
N ASP A 596 -46.75 -7.76 -31.45
CA ASP A 596 -47.57 -7.40 -32.60
C ASP A 596 -46.95 -7.87 -33.92
N ALA A 597 -45.63 -7.71 -34.08
CA ALA A 597 -44.88 -8.14 -35.25
C ALA A 597 -44.88 -9.68 -35.40
N LEU A 598 -44.68 -10.40 -34.32
CA LEU A 598 -44.67 -11.88 -34.31
C LEU A 598 -46.06 -12.43 -34.64
N SER A 599 -47.12 -11.81 -34.08
CA SER A 599 -48.49 -12.19 -34.39
C SER A 599 -48.84 -11.99 -35.88
N LYS A 600 -48.44 -10.84 -36.44
CA LYS A 600 -48.63 -10.53 -37.88
C LYS A 600 -47.89 -11.49 -38.80
N ASN A 601 -46.68 -11.85 -38.45
CA ASN A 601 -45.76 -12.65 -39.29
C ASN A 601 -45.78 -14.14 -38.92
N LYS A 602 -46.81 -14.64 -38.27
CA LYS A 602 -46.97 -16.06 -37.92
C LYS A 602 -45.73 -16.65 -37.14
N ASN A 603 -45.18 -15.85 -36.25
CA ASN A 603 -43.96 -16.16 -35.48
C ASN A 603 -42.69 -16.38 -36.31
N ASP A 604 -42.62 -15.87 -37.55
CA ASP A 604 -41.34 -15.77 -38.26
C ASP A 604 -40.51 -14.64 -37.66
N LEU A 605 -39.39 -15.01 -37.03
CA LEU A 605 -38.52 -14.07 -36.31
C LEU A 605 -37.84 -13.08 -37.25
N ASN A 606 -37.38 -13.55 -38.44
CA ASN A 606 -36.67 -12.68 -39.37
C ASN A 606 -37.61 -11.64 -39.99
N LEU A 607 -38.75 -12.08 -40.48
CA LEU A 607 -39.79 -11.18 -41.03
C LEU A 607 -40.30 -10.19 -39.99
N SER A 608 -40.47 -10.64 -38.72
CA SER A 608 -40.91 -9.80 -37.64
C SER A 608 -39.87 -8.75 -37.27
N ALA A 609 -38.58 -9.13 -37.18
CA ALA A 609 -37.47 -8.22 -36.94
C ALA A 609 -37.38 -7.13 -37.99
N ASN A 610 -37.42 -7.52 -39.28
CA ASN A 610 -37.36 -6.56 -40.39
C ASN A 610 -38.57 -5.60 -40.39
N SER A 611 -39.76 -6.06 -40.04
CA SER A 611 -40.97 -5.23 -40.04
C SER A 611 -40.96 -4.10 -39.01
N ILE A 612 -40.16 -4.22 -37.94
CA ILE A 612 -40.05 -3.24 -36.85
C ILE A 612 -38.65 -2.61 -36.75
N GLY A 613 -37.77 -2.89 -37.69
CA GLY A 613 -36.39 -2.38 -37.66
C GLY A 613 -35.51 -2.97 -36.56
N ALA A 614 -35.84 -4.17 -36.09
CA ALA A 614 -35.02 -4.87 -35.09
C ALA A 614 -33.78 -5.52 -35.74
N MET A 615 -32.67 -5.49 -35.05
CA MET A 615 -31.43 -6.16 -35.47
C MET A 615 -31.61 -7.68 -35.37
N TYR A 616 -31.44 -8.39 -36.48
CA TYR A 616 -31.48 -9.86 -36.52
C TYR A 616 -30.06 -10.41 -36.51
N THR A 617 -29.74 -11.31 -35.57
CA THR A 617 -28.39 -11.86 -35.39
C THR A 617 -28.44 -13.40 -35.29
N PRO A 618 -27.69 -14.12 -36.13
CA PRO A 618 -27.54 -15.56 -36.01
C PRO A 618 -26.79 -15.94 -34.71
N LEU A 619 -27.21 -17.08 -34.14
CA LEU A 619 -26.55 -17.71 -32.97
C LEU A 619 -25.92 -19.03 -33.42
N GLY A 620 -24.61 -19.16 -33.32
CA GLY A 620 -23.88 -20.34 -33.72
C GLY A 620 -23.16 -21.00 -32.54
N GLY A 621 -23.78 -22.04 -31.92
CA GLY A 621 -23.13 -22.87 -30.92
C GLY A 621 -22.77 -22.12 -29.63
N VAL A 622 -23.68 -21.36 -29.08
CA VAL A 622 -23.47 -20.60 -27.83
C VAL A 622 -23.79 -21.49 -26.61
N THR A 623 -22.93 -21.46 -25.62
CA THR A 623 -23.21 -22.13 -24.32
C THR A 623 -23.94 -21.17 -23.35
N PRO A 624 -24.75 -21.66 -22.40
CA PRO A 624 -25.46 -20.82 -21.44
C PRO A 624 -24.58 -19.88 -20.60
N ASN A 625 -23.35 -20.30 -20.27
CA ASN A 625 -22.36 -19.48 -19.59
C ASN A 625 -21.46 -18.70 -20.57
N GLY A 626 -21.68 -18.80 -21.88
CA GLY A 626 -20.92 -18.12 -22.91
C GLY A 626 -21.40 -16.69 -23.16
N ALA A 627 -20.53 -15.90 -23.79
CA ALA A 627 -20.92 -14.59 -24.29
C ALA A 627 -21.83 -14.72 -25.51
N ILE A 628 -22.91 -13.94 -25.52
CA ILE A 628 -23.83 -13.84 -26.67
C ILE A 628 -23.22 -12.91 -27.73
N PRO A 629 -23.11 -13.30 -29.00
CA PRO A 629 -22.55 -12.45 -30.05
C PRO A 629 -23.20 -11.06 -30.10
N GLY A 630 -22.38 -10.01 -29.98
CA GLY A 630 -22.81 -8.61 -29.97
C GLY A 630 -23.43 -8.10 -28.65
N LEU A 631 -23.66 -8.96 -27.65
CA LEU A 631 -24.26 -8.58 -26.37
C LEU A 631 -23.36 -8.85 -25.17
N GLY A 632 -22.35 -9.73 -25.29
CA GLY A 632 -21.57 -10.17 -24.14
C GLY A 632 -22.35 -11.10 -23.21
N MET A 633 -22.16 -10.94 -21.91
CA MET A 633 -22.88 -11.72 -20.88
C MET A 633 -24.27 -11.13 -20.64
N GLU A 634 -25.32 -11.88 -21.01
CA GLU A 634 -26.72 -11.47 -20.81
C GLU A 634 -27.49 -12.60 -20.09
N PRO A 635 -27.51 -12.61 -18.75
CA PRO A 635 -28.05 -13.72 -17.97
C PRO A 635 -29.55 -14.00 -18.24
N LYS A 636 -30.38 -12.96 -18.50
CA LYS A 636 -31.76 -13.14 -18.80
C LYS A 636 -31.97 -13.85 -20.14
N PHE A 637 -31.16 -13.49 -21.13
CA PHE A 637 -31.14 -14.16 -22.43
C PHE A 637 -30.75 -15.64 -22.26
N SER A 638 -29.66 -15.92 -21.61
CA SER A 638 -29.19 -17.28 -21.34
C SER A 638 -30.22 -18.12 -20.56
N GLY A 639 -30.83 -17.53 -19.53
CA GLY A 639 -31.85 -18.20 -18.74
C GLY A 639 -33.09 -18.60 -19.54
N VAL A 640 -33.57 -17.74 -20.44
CA VAL A 640 -34.69 -18.08 -21.33
C VAL A 640 -34.25 -19.11 -22.36
N MET A 641 -33.08 -18.92 -22.99
CA MET A 641 -32.53 -19.82 -23.99
C MET A 641 -32.49 -21.28 -23.52
N THR A 642 -32.03 -21.51 -22.29
CA THR A 642 -31.91 -22.87 -21.70
C THR A 642 -33.29 -23.54 -21.49
N GLY A 643 -34.35 -22.79 -21.31
CA GLY A 643 -35.70 -23.30 -21.16
C GLY A 643 -36.44 -23.53 -22.47
N MET A 644 -35.89 -23.14 -23.61
CA MET A 644 -36.60 -23.20 -24.90
C MET A 644 -36.55 -24.59 -25.54
N LYS A 645 -37.56 -24.89 -26.34
CA LYS A 645 -37.60 -26.05 -27.24
C LYS A 645 -37.21 -25.64 -28.65
N VAL A 646 -36.56 -26.56 -29.38
CA VAL A 646 -36.22 -26.38 -30.81
C VAL A 646 -37.46 -25.97 -31.63
N GLY A 647 -37.29 -25.00 -32.51
CA GLY A 647 -38.35 -24.47 -33.39
C GLY A 647 -39.29 -23.45 -32.73
N LYS A 648 -39.19 -23.18 -31.44
CA LYS A 648 -40.01 -22.18 -30.75
C LYS A 648 -39.33 -20.83 -30.73
N VAL A 649 -40.20 -19.78 -30.77
CA VAL A 649 -39.80 -18.37 -30.57
C VAL A 649 -40.16 -17.98 -29.13
N SER A 650 -39.28 -17.23 -28.46
CA SER A 650 -39.49 -16.78 -27.09
C SER A 650 -40.53 -15.64 -27.02
N GLU A 651 -41.07 -15.42 -25.83
CA GLU A 651 -41.67 -14.12 -25.50
C GLU A 651 -40.56 -13.04 -25.53
N PRO A 652 -40.92 -11.77 -25.74
CA PRO A 652 -39.96 -10.67 -25.63
C PRO A 652 -39.34 -10.56 -24.24
N ILE A 653 -38.02 -10.41 -24.20
CA ILE A 653 -37.18 -10.40 -22.98
C ILE A 653 -36.59 -9.00 -22.85
N ALA A 654 -36.96 -8.26 -21.81
CA ALA A 654 -36.28 -7.00 -21.47
C ALA A 654 -34.94 -7.28 -20.77
N GLY A 655 -33.86 -7.07 -21.48
CA GLY A 655 -32.50 -7.30 -21.02
C GLY A 655 -31.73 -6.03 -20.68
N ALA A 656 -30.39 -6.11 -20.66
CA ALA A 656 -29.51 -5.00 -20.30
C ALA A 656 -29.48 -3.90 -21.38
N TYR A 657 -29.44 -4.26 -22.65
CA TYR A 657 -29.20 -3.33 -23.78
C TYR A 657 -30.44 -3.10 -24.67
N GLY A 658 -31.51 -3.87 -24.48
CA GLY A 658 -32.71 -3.81 -25.29
C GLY A 658 -33.69 -4.91 -24.98
N VAL A 659 -34.68 -5.07 -25.87
CA VAL A 659 -35.64 -6.17 -25.81
C VAL A 659 -35.23 -7.20 -26.85
N TYR A 660 -35.16 -8.46 -26.45
CA TYR A 660 -34.73 -9.59 -27.28
C TYR A 660 -35.88 -10.56 -27.52
N VAL A 661 -35.89 -11.19 -28.68
CA VAL A 661 -36.69 -12.38 -28.98
C VAL A 661 -35.73 -13.43 -29.56
N ILE A 662 -35.81 -14.64 -29.05
CA ILE A 662 -34.90 -15.73 -29.38
C ILE A 662 -35.64 -16.83 -30.10
N GLN A 663 -35.00 -17.45 -31.10
CA GLN A 663 -35.49 -18.68 -31.74
C GLN A 663 -34.33 -19.68 -31.75
N ILE A 664 -34.55 -20.86 -31.14
CA ILE A 664 -33.54 -21.92 -31.14
C ILE A 664 -33.88 -22.94 -32.25
N THR A 665 -32.95 -23.18 -33.13
CA THR A 665 -33.09 -24.15 -34.24
C THR A 665 -32.43 -25.49 -33.98
N GLN A 666 -31.39 -25.48 -33.09
CA GLN A 666 -30.67 -26.68 -32.73
C GLN A 666 -30.19 -26.60 -31.30
N ILE A 667 -30.23 -27.72 -30.61
CA ILE A 667 -29.61 -27.93 -29.29
C ILE A 667 -28.74 -29.15 -29.41
N VAL A 668 -27.40 -28.99 -29.11
CA VAL A 668 -26.48 -30.10 -29.00
C VAL A 668 -26.17 -30.27 -27.52
N PRO A 669 -26.80 -31.27 -26.87
CA PRO A 669 -26.55 -31.49 -25.46
C PRO A 669 -25.12 -32.00 -25.23
N ALA A 670 -24.53 -31.63 -24.13
CA ALA A 670 -23.25 -32.14 -23.70
C ALA A 670 -23.26 -33.66 -23.56
N ALA A 671 -22.14 -34.30 -23.84
CA ALA A 671 -22.00 -35.74 -23.69
C ALA A 671 -22.28 -36.18 -22.24
N LYS A 672 -22.99 -37.30 -22.05
CA LYS A 672 -23.17 -37.84 -20.69
C LYS A 672 -21.81 -38.18 -20.09
N SER A 673 -21.56 -37.69 -18.91
CA SER A 673 -20.37 -38.01 -18.14
C SER A 673 -20.75 -38.88 -16.94
N ASN A 674 -19.92 -39.86 -16.63
CA ASN A 674 -20.02 -40.65 -15.41
C ASN A 674 -19.21 -40.05 -14.25
N ASP A 675 -18.36 -39.07 -14.53
CA ASP A 675 -17.54 -38.36 -13.55
C ASP A 675 -17.56 -36.84 -13.79
N TYR A 676 -18.07 -36.13 -12.81
CA TYR A 676 -18.12 -34.66 -12.76
C TYR A 676 -17.11 -34.08 -11.79
N SER A 677 -16.11 -34.84 -11.33
CA SER A 677 -15.15 -34.42 -10.29
C SER A 677 -14.40 -33.12 -10.67
N MET A 678 -14.02 -32.96 -11.92
CA MET A 678 -13.35 -31.75 -12.44
C MET A 678 -14.27 -30.51 -12.30
N TYR A 679 -15.52 -30.64 -12.74
CA TYR A 679 -16.50 -29.56 -12.67
C TYR A 679 -16.92 -29.23 -11.22
N LYS A 680 -16.97 -30.27 -10.37
CA LYS A 680 -17.17 -30.10 -8.93
C LYS A 680 -16.05 -29.27 -8.28
N ASN A 681 -14.81 -29.58 -8.61
CA ASN A 681 -13.64 -28.85 -8.09
C ASN A 681 -13.60 -27.43 -8.63
N GLN A 682 -13.88 -27.22 -9.90
CA GLN A 682 -13.95 -25.90 -10.53
C GLN A 682 -15.03 -25.04 -9.90
N TRP A 683 -16.28 -25.55 -9.81
CA TRP A 683 -17.40 -24.86 -9.18
C TRP A 683 -17.08 -24.52 -7.71
N LYS A 684 -16.55 -25.50 -6.96
CA LYS A 684 -16.19 -25.30 -5.56
C LYS A 684 -15.08 -24.23 -5.42
N SER A 685 -14.10 -24.23 -6.28
CA SER A 685 -13.00 -23.23 -6.27
C SER A 685 -13.50 -21.82 -6.56
N GLN A 686 -14.38 -21.66 -7.55
CA GLN A 686 -15.00 -20.36 -7.87
C GLN A 686 -15.82 -19.84 -6.69
N LEU A 687 -16.66 -20.71 -6.10
CA LEU A 687 -17.50 -20.33 -4.97
C LEU A 687 -16.67 -20.02 -3.72
N LEU A 688 -15.63 -20.82 -3.43
CA LEU A 688 -14.73 -20.58 -2.30
C LEU A 688 -13.96 -19.27 -2.44
N GLY A 689 -13.54 -18.91 -3.66
CA GLY A 689 -12.88 -17.62 -3.93
C GLY A 689 -13.79 -16.45 -3.55
N SER A 690 -15.01 -16.44 -4.04
CA SER A 690 -15.98 -15.38 -3.74
C SER A 690 -16.41 -15.34 -2.27
N ILE A 691 -16.66 -16.50 -1.66
CA ILE A 691 -17.05 -16.58 -0.25
C ILE A 691 -15.91 -16.07 0.66
N THR A 692 -14.68 -16.49 0.43
CA THR A 692 -13.54 -16.09 1.28
C THR A 692 -13.36 -14.57 1.31
N GLN A 693 -13.59 -13.89 0.20
CA GLN A 693 -13.55 -12.43 0.13
C GLN A 693 -14.79 -11.76 0.76
N ALA A 694 -15.95 -12.41 0.66
CA ALA A 694 -17.21 -11.82 1.13
C ALA A 694 -17.46 -12.01 2.65
N ILE A 695 -16.86 -13.03 3.29
CA ILE A 695 -17.14 -13.35 4.69
C ILE A 695 -16.89 -12.18 5.65
N PRO A 696 -15.73 -11.47 5.62
CA PRO A 696 -15.50 -10.37 6.55
C PRO A 696 -16.57 -9.29 6.42
N ALA A 697 -16.83 -8.84 5.20
CA ALA A 697 -17.86 -7.83 4.93
C ALA A 697 -19.26 -8.29 5.34
N ALA A 698 -19.63 -9.55 5.07
CA ALA A 698 -20.92 -10.08 5.45
C ALA A 698 -21.11 -10.17 6.99
N ILE A 699 -20.04 -10.45 7.73
CA ILE A 699 -20.06 -10.43 9.19
C ILE A 699 -20.21 -8.99 9.70
N GLU A 700 -19.41 -8.06 9.16
CA GLU A 700 -19.51 -6.65 9.52
C GLU A 700 -20.91 -6.09 9.20
N ASP A 701 -21.49 -6.43 8.05
CA ASP A 701 -22.85 -6.09 7.66
C ASP A 701 -23.90 -6.69 8.62
N ALA A 702 -23.74 -7.97 9.00
CA ALA A 702 -24.65 -8.63 9.95
C ALA A 702 -24.60 -8.00 11.36
N TYR A 703 -23.49 -7.36 11.69
CA TYR A 703 -23.31 -6.59 12.94
C TYR A 703 -23.60 -5.10 12.74
N GLU A 704 -24.06 -4.67 11.58
CA GLU A 704 -24.33 -3.26 11.25
C GLU A 704 -23.17 -2.33 11.64
N VAL A 705 -21.93 -2.74 11.31
CA VAL A 705 -20.73 -1.97 11.62
C VAL A 705 -20.71 -0.68 10.80
N LYS A 706 -20.71 0.47 11.48
CA LYS A 706 -20.60 1.79 10.85
C LYS A 706 -19.29 2.45 11.31
N ASP A 707 -18.43 2.80 10.37
CA ASP A 707 -17.16 3.49 10.61
C ASP A 707 -17.38 5.01 10.59
N TRP A 708 -17.15 5.67 11.72
CA TRP A 708 -17.29 7.12 11.90
C TRP A 708 -15.93 7.81 12.15
N ARG A 709 -14.81 7.12 11.93
CA ARG A 709 -13.47 7.70 12.14
C ARG A 709 -13.24 8.99 11.38
N TYR A 710 -13.91 9.21 10.26
CA TYR A 710 -13.85 10.45 9.48
C TYR A 710 -14.28 11.69 10.25
N LYS A 711 -15.07 11.53 11.32
CA LYS A 711 -15.50 12.63 12.21
C LYS A 711 -14.36 13.12 13.11
N PHE A 712 -13.33 12.32 13.32
CA PHE A 712 -12.25 12.54 14.27
C PHE A 712 -10.93 12.75 13.52
N GLY A 713 -10.65 13.92 13.12
CA GLY A 713 -9.62 14.43 12.23
C GLY A 713 -8.19 13.89 12.28
N SER A 714 -7.79 13.05 13.20
CA SER A 714 -6.37 12.74 13.44
C SER A 714 -6.02 11.25 13.46
N TYR A 715 -6.92 10.39 13.10
CA TYR A 715 -6.69 8.94 13.14
C TYR A 715 -6.68 8.31 11.77
#